data_450c27b4060a856a1d566d09b85f2d4f
#
_entry.id   450c27b4060a856a1d566d09b85f2d4f
#
_cell.length_a   1.000
_cell.length_b   1.000
_cell.length_c   1.000
_cell.angle_alpha   90.00
_cell.angle_beta   90.00
_cell.angle_gamma   90.00
#
_symmetry.space_group_name_H-M   'P 1'
#
loop_
_entity.id
_entity.type
_entity.pdbx_description
1 polymer ?
#
loop_
_entity_poly.entity_id
_entity_poly.type
_entity_poly.pdbx_seq_one_letter_code
_entity_poly.pdbx_strand_id
1 'polypeptide(L)'
;MNFIILEMKINLKVFLIFYLFSAISFAQNEIAENPKIGLVLSGGGAKGLAHIGVLKVIDSLGLRIDYIGGTSMGAAVGGLYASGYNAKQLDSIFSKIDFDVLLGDKVPRISKTFQERKNSETYGVSLPINNFKIQLPSSISRGQNLFNLFTRLTMDVSDISNFNQLPIPFYCIATNMETGSSIVLEKGNLAEAILISNTLPTLFQPVELNGMLLMDGGISNNYPIEYLKSKDLDYIIGVSVEEDLFSKDQIKSISNILSQINNFRSSNDLEKKIQLTDFFIEPNVDDFSIISFNRGDEIIQRGSSSMGPFINKLKGIASKQNFKKDSKKNISLDNLKFNKVQIVGNKKYSDSYIFGKLRFRRGETISFENFRSGVNNLLATNNFDSFRYKFTSTSPNTYNFKGYIKEASKTSLLKIGLHYDQVLKSSLLLNFTEKQFLLQNDVLSLDIILGDNSRFNFDYYIDKGFYWSIGINVKNTTFKYDINPLFFDLSLPSQIDNKIPTNVSDFKASFFVETLIEKDFSFKLGATYKRLDIEAASTSLSNVFQNIKYQIEKSDFFSINTTLKYDTLDDIFFPSSGFLFKTGGELFLSATAYNNFNQFFTLNTNIAKGFKISRNLSLLIGTEAGLRIGDNNVSSLNFGLGGYSYNHINNYINMFGYDFFALSDKSFIKANFSVDYEFSKRHHFVILMNSLNIGNNIFGDGNWLSIPKHNGYAIGYGLETIFGPIELKYHWSPENNFDGVFVNLGYWF
;
A
#
# COMPACT_ATOMS: atom_id res chain seq x y z
N MET A 1 -67.02 67.75 33.31
CA MET A 1 -66.61 66.54 34.01
C MET A 1 -66.56 65.27 33.13
N ASN A 2 -67.42 65.12 32.16
CA ASN A 2 -67.40 63.92 31.27
C ASN A 2 -66.25 63.85 30.21
N PHE A 3 -65.64 64.96 29.84
CA PHE A 3 -64.58 65.04 28.84
C PHE A 3 -63.20 64.60 29.48
N ILE A 4 -62.94 64.96 30.72
CA ILE A 4 -61.70 64.63 31.44
C ILE A 4 -61.67 63.09 31.79
N ILE A 5 -62.81 62.47 32.06
CA ILE A 5 -62.93 61.04 32.34
C ILE A 5 -62.69 60.20 31.08
N LEU A 6 -63.06 60.72 29.88
CA LEU A 6 -62.84 60.03 28.60
C LEU A 6 -61.38 60.07 28.20
N GLU A 7 -60.68 61.22 28.37
CA GLU A 7 -59.21 61.30 28.12
C GLU A 7 -58.39 60.42 29.08
N MET A 8 -58.76 60.40 30.38
CA MET A 8 -58.10 59.50 31.31
C MET A 8 -58.32 58.00 31.00
N LYS A 9 -59.48 57.61 30.46
CA LYS A 9 -59.75 56.22 30.05
C LYS A 9 -58.98 55.85 28.78
N ILE A 10 -58.82 56.78 27.86
CA ILE A 10 -58.03 56.56 26.63
C ILE A 10 -56.55 56.48 26.96
N ASN A 11 -55.99 57.34 27.78
CA ASN A 11 -54.60 57.32 28.21
C ASN A 11 -54.28 56.05 29.06
N LEU A 12 -55.21 55.57 29.82
CA LEU A 12 -55.01 54.33 30.59
C LEU A 12 -55.02 53.11 29.69
N LYS A 13 -55.85 53.05 28.65
CA LYS A 13 -55.84 51.99 27.65
C LYS A 13 -54.58 51.97 26.79
N VAL A 14 -54.12 53.13 26.38
CA VAL A 14 -52.87 53.30 25.62
C VAL A 14 -51.69 52.92 26.51
N PHE A 15 -51.69 53.30 27.78
CA PHE A 15 -50.66 52.89 28.72
C PHE A 15 -50.66 51.36 29.00
N LEU A 16 -51.81 50.75 29.11
CA LEU A 16 -51.94 49.30 29.25
C LEU A 16 -51.51 48.55 28.01
N ILE A 17 -51.79 49.07 26.78
CA ILE A 17 -51.31 48.50 25.53
C ILE A 17 -49.79 48.65 25.41
N PHE A 18 -49.23 49.77 25.82
CA PHE A 18 -47.75 50.00 25.82
C PHE A 18 -47.08 49.09 26.87
N TYR A 19 -47.69 48.87 28.02
CA TYR A 19 -47.20 47.97 29.06
C TYR A 19 -47.29 46.48 28.64
N LEU A 20 -48.34 46.09 27.95
CA LEU A 20 -48.46 44.76 27.35
C LEU A 20 -47.48 44.56 26.22
N PHE A 21 -47.20 45.60 25.41
CA PHE A 21 -46.18 45.53 24.36
C PHE A 21 -44.77 45.51 24.91
N SER A 22 -44.49 46.22 25.97
CA SER A 22 -43.19 46.12 26.66
C SER A 22 -42.98 44.80 27.41
N ALA A 23 -44.05 44.18 27.93
CA ALA A 23 -44.00 42.82 28.54
C ALA A 23 -43.75 41.72 27.50
N ILE A 24 -44.22 41.88 26.26
CA ILE A 24 -43.99 40.93 25.17
C ILE A 24 -42.55 41.11 24.60
N SER A 25 -41.92 42.28 24.76
CA SER A 25 -40.54 42.51 24.28
C SER A 25 -39.45 41.94 25.20
N PHE A 26 -39.79 41.39 26.34
CA PHE A 26 -38.91 40.72 27.30
C PHE A 26 -39.09 39.20 27.35
N ALA A 27 -39.69 38.60 26.32
CA ALA A 27 -39.50 37.17 26.09
C ALA A 27 -38.04 36.96 25.59
N GLN A 28 -37.07 37.19 26.44
CA GLN A 28 -35.73 36.61 26.29
C GLN A 28 -35.96 35.12 26.23
N ASN A 29 -35.53 34.47 25.18
CA ASN A 29 -35.44 33.00 25.13
C ASN A 29 -34.63 32.57 26.33
N GLU A 30 -35.31 32.22 27.45
CA GLU A 30 -34.65 31.60 28.60
C GLU A 30 -34.06 30.28 28.12
N ILE A 31 -32.73 30.19 28.22
CA ILE A 31 -32.02 28.94 27.92
C ILE A 31 -32.59 27.89 28.88
N ALA A 32 -33.11 26.79 28.35
CA ALA A 32 -33.65 25.68 29.13
C ALA A 32 -32.67 25.23 30.23
N GLU A 33 -33.20 24.77 31.38
CA GLU A 33 -32.35 24.14 32.37
C GLU A 33 -31.82 22.79 31.85
N ASN A 34 -30.50 22.58 31.92
CA ASN A 34 -29.79 21.39 31.41
C ASN A 34 -30.05 21.07 29.93
N PRO A 35 -29.85 22.03 28.99
CA PRO A 35 -30.23 21.91 27.61
C PRO A 35 -29.53 20.76 26.90
N LYS A 36 -30.27 20.06 26.04
CA LYS A 36 -29.77 18.95 25.19
C LYS A 36 -29.31 19.51 23.83
N ILE A 37 -28.12 19.13 23.43
CA ILE A 37 -27.48 19.62 22.20
C ILE A 37 -27.23 18.48 21.21
N GLY A 38 -27.71 18.68 19.97
CA GLY A 38 -27.35 17.87 18.84
C GLY A 38 -26.17 18.46 18.07
N LEU A 39 -25.35 17.62 17.48
CA LEU A 39 -24.23 17.99 16.62
C LEU A 39 -24.35 17.28 15.28
N VAL A 40 -24.37 18.07 14.18
CA VAL A 40 -24.32 17.55 12.81
C VAL A 40 -22.98 17.88 12.17
N LEU A 41 -22.35 16.90 11.55
CA LEU A 41 -21.04 17.03 10.88
C LEU A 41 -21.18 16.59 9.42
N SER A 42 -20.94 17.48 8.49
CA SER A 42 -21.00 17.19 7.06
C SER A 42 -19.86 16.29 6.57
N GLY A 43 -20.02 15.69 5.40
CA GLY A 43 -18.92 15.12 4.66
C GLY A 43 -18.02 16.19 4.02
N GLY A 44 -16.84 15.77 3.53
CA GLY A 44 -15.92 16.70 2.88
C GLY A 44 -14.49 16.17 2.72
N GLY A 45 -14.25 14.88 2.90
CA GLY A 45 -12.91 14.28 2.82
C GLY A 45 -11.94 14.97 3.78
N ALA A 46 -10.76 15.40 3.30
CA ALA A 46 -9.76 16.09 4.13
C ALA A 46 -10.29 17.37 4.79
N LYS A 47 -11.20 18.12 4.13
CA LYS A 47 -11.81 19.33 4.72
C LYS A 47 -12.56 19.04 6.02
N GLY A 48 -13.13 17.83 6.15
CA GLY A 48 -13.80 17.38 7.36
C GLY A 48 -12.89 17.28 8.60
N LEU A 49 -11.56 17.39 8.46
CA LEU A 49 -10.66 17.54 9.60
C LEU A 49 -10.94 18.84 10.38
N ALA A 50 -11.59 19.85 9.76
CA ALA A 50 -12.05 21.06 10.44
C ALA A 50 -13.02 20.75 11.60
N HIS A 51 -13.79 19.66 11.50
CA HIS A 51 -14.67 19.22 12.60
C HIS A 51 -13.90 18.97 13.89
N ILE A 52 -12.65 18.48 13.81
CA ILE A 52 -11.77 18.30 14.99
C ILE A 52 -11.47 19.66 15.64
N GLY A 53 -11.23 20.69 14.82
CA GLY A 53 -11.01 22.05 15.29
C GLY A 53 -12.22 22.62 16.04
N VAL A 54 -13.42 22.42 15.51
CA VAL A 54 -14.69 22.80 16.16
C VAL A 54 -14.84 22.03 17.49
N LEU A 55 -14.62 20.73 17.49
CA LEU A 55 -14.69 19.89 18.70
C LEU A 55 -13.66 20.31 19.78
N LYS A 56 -12.48 20.81 19.41
CA LYS A 56 -11.52 21.37 20.37
C LYS A 56 -12.11 22.56 21.13
N VAL A 57 -12.83 23.43 20.46
CA VAL A 57 -13.50 24.56 21.08
C VAL A 57 -14.68 24.07 21.95
N ILE A 58 -15.52 23.16 21.45
CA ILE A 58 -16.60 22.54 22.22
C ILE A 58 -16.06 21.92 23.52
N ASP A 59 -14.99 21.12 23.43
CA ASP A 59 -14.33 20.52 24.59
C ASP A 59 -13.79 21.58 25.57
N SER A 60 -13.21 22.68 25.08
CA SER A 60 -12.67 23.75 25.90
C SER A 60 -13.75 24.56 26.65
N LEU A 61 -14.93 24.65 26.07
CA LEU A 61 -16.08 25.30 26.69
C LEU A 61 -16.79 24.41 27.72
N GLY A 62 -16.45 23.11 27.77
CA GLY A 62 -17.14 22.13 28.60
C GLY A 62 -18.58 21.86 28.14
N LEU A 63 -18.88 22.07 26.86
CA LEU A 63 -20.20 21.89 26.29
C LEU A 63 -20.50 20.40 26.09
N ARG A 64 -21.62 19.93 26.66
CA ARG A 64 -22.09 18.55 26.49
C ARG A 64 -22.84 18.42 25.16
N ILE A 65 -22.48 17.41 24.40
CA ILE A 65 -23.22 16.99 23.20
C ILE A 65 -24.04 15.74 23.56
N ASP A 66 -25.33 15.75 23.23
CA ASP A 66 -26.27 14.71 23.61
C ASP A 66 -26.62 13.75 22.43
N TYR A 67 -26.38 14.17 21.19
CA TYR A 67 -26.57 13.34 20.00
C TYR A 67 -25.68 13.82 18.85
N ILE A 68 -25.16 12.89 18.07
CA ILE A 68 -24.29 13.22 16.92
C ILE A 68 -24.79 12.55 15.66
N GLY A 69 -24.90 13.32 14.57
CA GLY A 69 -25.13 12.83 13.23
C GLY A 69 -23.96 13.20 12.31
N GLY A 70 -23.57 12.32 11.40
CA GLY A 70 -22.48 12.61 10.50
C GLY A 70 -22.53 11.88 9.17
N THR A 71 -21.85 12.47 8.17
CA THR A 71 -21.67 11.86 6.85
C THR A 71 -20.19 11.86 6.50
N SER A 72 -19.70 10.77 5.87
CA SER A 72 -18.32 10.66 5.38
C SER A 72 -17.30 11.00 6.48
N MET A 73 -16.39 11.96 6.30
CA MET A 73 -15.45 12.37 7.34
C MET A 73 -16.15 12.85 8.60
N GLY A 74 -17.34 13.49 8.49
CA GLY A 74 -18.16 13.84 9.65
C GLY A 74 -18.63 12.61 10.42
N ALA A 75 -18.91 11.49 9.74
CA ALA A 75 -19.19 10.21 10.38
C ALA A 75 -17.96 9.61 11.07
N ALA A 76 -16.77 9.75 10.48
CA ALA A 76 -15.53 9.27 11.08
C ALA A 76 -15.18 10.05 12.36
N VAL A 77 -15.16 11.38 12.28
CA VAL A 77 -14.86 12.26 13.44
C VAL A 77 -15.95 12.14 14.48
N GLY A 78 -17.24 12.26 14.07
CA GLY A 78 -18.40 12.20 14.96
C GLY A 78 -18.56 10.84 15.64
N GLY A 79 -18.39 9.72 14.92
CA GLY A 79 -18.50 8.37 15.46
C GLY A 79 -17.37 8.04 16.46
N LEU A 80 -16.15 8.51 16.21
CA LEU A 80 -15.07 8.37 17.18
C LEU A 80 -15.28 9.25 18.41
N TYR A 81 -15.74 10.48 18.24
CA TYR A 81 -16.09 11.36 19.36
C TYR A 81 -17.26 10.75 20.18
N ALA A 82 -18.26 10.21 19.52
CA ALA A 82 -19.38 9.50 20.14
C ALA A 82 -18.94 8.24 20.91
N SER A 83 -17.86 7.60 20.50
CA SER A 83 -17.23 6.47 21.20
C SER A 83 -16.45 6.88 22.45
N GLY A 84 -16.36 8.19 22.78
CA GLY A 84 -15.71 8.72 23.96
C GLY A 84 -14.30 9.28 23.77
N TYR A 85 -13.81 9.45 22.54
CA TYR A 85 -12.60 10.23 22.29
C TYR A 85 -12.86 11.73 22.54
N ASN A 86 -11.87 12.45 23.03
CA ASN A 86 -11.90 13.90 23.02
C ASN A 86 -11.21 14.46 21.76
N ALA A 87 -11.43 15.73 21.48
CA ALA A 87 -10.90 16.37 20.28
C ALA A 87 -9.35 16.38 20.22
N LYS A 88 -8.66 16.47 21.37
CA LYS A 88 -7.19 16.41 21.44
C LYS A 88 -6.67 15.02 21.07
N GLN A 89 -7.37 13.95 21.47
CA GLN A 89 -7.04 12.59 21.08
C GLN A 89 -7.28 12.37 19.58
N LEU A 90 -8.40 12.88 19.04
CA LEU A 90 -8.69 12.80 17.59
C LEU A 90 -7.60 13.54 16.79
N ASP A 91 -7.22 14.73 17.18
CA ASP A 91 -6.13 15.48 16.55
C ASP A 91 -4.83 14.67 16.53
N SER A 92 -4.42 14.11 17.69
CA SER A 92 -3.22 13.26 17.77
C SER A 92 -3.31 11.97 16.94
N ILE A 93 -4.50 11.42 16.72
CA ILE A 93 -4.72 10.23 15.89
C ILE A 93 -4.59 10.61 14.42
N PHE A 94 -5.34 11.61 13.97
CA PHE A 94 -5.41 11.98 12.57
C PHE A 94 -4.09 12.58 12.03
N SER A 95 -3.33 13.30 12.88
CA SER A 95 -2.00 13.84 12.52
C SER A 95 -0.93 12.76 12.29
N LYS A 96 -1.12 11.54 12.80
CA LYS A 96 -0.17 10.42 12.66
C LYS A 96 -0.51 9.46 11.52
N ILE A 97 -1.66 9.62 10.90
CA ILE A 97 -2.12 8.74 9.82
C ILE A 97 -1.38 9.07 8.51
N ASP A 98 -0.78 8.07 7.90
CA ASP A 98 -0.39 8.13 6.50
C ASP A 98 -1.63 7.82 5.63
N PHE A 99 -2.26 8.88 5.13
CA PHE A 99 -3.48 8.76 4.33
C PHE A 99 -3.24 8.10 2.98
N ASP A 100 -2.05 8.16 2.39
CA ASP A 100 -1.77 7.49 1.13
C ASP A 100 -1.73 5.97 1.29
N VAL A 101 -1.16 5.50 2.40
CA VAL A 101 -1.20 4.07 2.77
C VAL A 101 -2.62 3.64 3.10
N LEU A 102 -3.36 4.50 3.83
CA LEU A 102 -4.72 4.20 4.29
C LEU A 102 -5.70 4.12 3.10
N LEU A 103 -5.71 5.12 2.24
CA LEU A 103 -6.64 5.23 1.11
C LEU A 103 -6.25 4.30 -0.05
N GLY A 104 -4.96 4.11 -0.28
CA GLY A 104 -4.44 3.23 -1.33
C GLY A 104 -4.52 1.74 -1.01
N ASP A 105 -4.94 1.37 0.20
CA ASP A 105 -5.03 -0.04 0.68
C ASP A 105 -3.73 -0.82 0.47
N LYS A 106 -2.60 -0.12 0.57
CA LYS A 106 -1.29 -0.70 0.31
C LYS A 106 -0.96 -1.77 1.35
N VAL A 107 -0.73 -2.98 0.87
CA VAL A 107 -0.24 -4.08 1.71
C VAL A 107 1.28 -3.96 1.80
N PRO A 108 1.86 -3.83 3.01
CA PRO A 108 3.30 -3.75 3.19
C PRO A 108 4.03 -4.94 2.54
N ARG A 109 5.20 -4.69 1.94
CA ARG A 109 6.03 -5.72 1.31
C ARG A 109 6.30 -6.90 2.24
N ILE A 110 6.58 -6.63 3.50
CA ILE A 110 6.83 -7.63 4.54
C ILE A 110 5.62 -8.55 4.82
N SER A 111 4.40 -8.15 4.48
CA SER A 111 3.19 -8.97 4.62
C SER A 111 2.97 -9.94 3.46
N LYS A 112 3.75 -9.82 2.38
CA LYS A 112 3.66 -10.66 1.19
C LYS A 112 4.65 -11.81 1.25
N THR A 113 4.23 -13.01 0.83
CA THR A 113 5.14 -14.13 0.57
C THR A 113 6.04 -13.82 -0.63
N PHE A 114 7.10 -14.59 -0.84
CA PHE A 114 8.01 -14.37 -1.98
C PHE A 114 7.32 -14.41 -3.34
N GLN A 115 6.33 -15.28 -3.50
CA GLN A 115 5.54 -15.35 -4.73
C GLN A 115 4.64 -14.11 -4.92
N GLU A 116 4.04 -13.62 -3.85
CA GLU A 116 3.21 -12.41 -3.87
C GLU A 116 4.05 -11.15 -4.08
N ARG A 117 5.29 -11.10 -3.55
CA ARG A 117 6.28 -10.04 -3.83
C ARG A 117 6.64 -10.03 -5.31
N LYS A 118 6.98 -11.18 -5.90
CA LYS A 118 7.25 -11.29 -7.34
C LYS A 118 6.12 -10.66 -8.16
N ASN A 119 4.87 -10.98 -7.83
CA ASN A 119 3.72 -10.43 -8.53
C ASN A 119 3.61 -8.89 -8.42
N SER A 120 3.94 -8.30 -7.28
CA SER A 120 3.82 -6.84 -7.07
C SER A 120 5.05 -6.03 -7.48
N GLU A 121 6.18 -6.69 -7.74
CA GLU A 121 7.48 -6.10 -8.07
C GLU A 121 7.87 -6.33 -9.54
N THR A 122 6.98 -6.94 -10.33
CA THR A 122 7.21 -7.26 -11.74
C THR A 122 6.18 -6.59 -12.67
N TYR A 123 4.94 -6.40 -12.20
CA TYR A 123 3.85 -5.94 -13.07
C TYR A 123 3.30 -4.60 -12.60
N GLY A 124 3.15 -3.65 -13.56
CA GLY A 124 2.57 -2.33 -13.28
C GLY A 124 1.05 -2.34 -13.18
N VAL A 125 0.39 -3.15 -14.00
CA VAL A 125 -1.07 -3.23 -14.08
C VAL A 125 -1.52 -4.67 -14.03
N SER A 126 -2.58 -4.94 -13.27
CA SER A 126 -3.22 -6.27 -13.18
C SER A 126 -4.72 -6.13 -13.40
N LEU A 127 -5.23 -6.74 -14.45
CA LEU A 127 -6.62 -6.65 -14.88
C LEU A 127 -7.29 -8.03 -14.79
N PRO A 128 -8.44 -8.15 -14.11
CA PRO A 128 -9.21 -9.39 -14.13
C PRO A 128 -9.74 -9.71 -15.51
N ILE A 129 -9.76 -11.01 -15.85
CA ILE A 129 -10.42 -11.53 -17.04
C ILE A 129 -11.64 -12.33 -16.60
N ASN A 130 -12.75 -12.13 -17.30
CA ASN A 130 -13.93 -12.96 -17.14
C ASN A 130 -14.52 -13.31 -18.53
N ASN A 131 -14.67 -14.60 -18.85
CA ASN A 131 -15.12 -15.08 -20.14
C ASN A 131 -14.33 -14.43 -21.32
N PHE A 132 -12.99 -14.41 -21.22
CA PHE A 132 -12.07 -13.80 -22.18
C PHE A 132 -12.25 -12.28 -22.39
N LYS A 133 -13.01 -11.60 -21.51
CA LYS A 133 -13.15 -10.13 -21.53
C LYS A 133 -12.36 -9.52 -20.38
N ILE A 134 -11.51 -8.58 -20.71
CA ILE A 134 -10.80 -7.77 -19.72
C ILE A 134 -11.81 -6.90 -18.98
N GLN A 135 -11.76 -6.89 -17.66
CA GLN A 135 -12.61 -6.06 -16.81
C GLN A 135 -11.75 -5.00 -16.12
N LEU A 136 -12.26 -3.78 -16.13
CA LEU A 136 -11.67 -2.73 -15.31
C LEU A 136 -12.05 -2.97 -13.84
N PRO A 137 -11.16 -2.70 -12.89
CA PRO A 137 -11.50 -2.73 -11.48
C PRO A 137 -12.56 -1.66 -11.19
N SER A 138 -13.54 -2.00 -10.36
CA SER A 138 -14.62 -1.08 -9.97
C SER A 138 -14.16 0.03 -9.02
N SER A 139 -12.98 -0.11 -8.44
CA SER A 139 -12.40 0.82 -7.46
C SER A 139 -10.89 0.64 -7.35
N ILE A 140 -10.23 1.66 -6.82
CA ILE A 140 -8.78 1.65 -6.57
C ILE A 140 -8.47 0.87 -5.29
N SER A 141 -9.33 0.94 -4.27
CA SER A 141 -9.14 0.41 -2.93
C SER A 141 -10.33 -0.45 -2.49
N ARG A 142 -10.07 -1.47 -1.68
CA ARG A 142 -11.11 -2.29 -1.02
C ARG A 142 -11.57 -1.69 0.32
N GLY A 143 -10.89 -0.65 0.82
CA GLY A 143 -11.15 0.00 2.10
C GLY A 143 -10.77 -0.85 3.32
N GLN A 144 -9.91 -1.84 3.18
CA GLN A 144 -9.55 -2.72 4.29
C GLN A 144 -8.70 -2.01 5.35
N ASN A 145 -7.75 -1.19 4.94
CA ASN A 145 -6.93 -0.42 5.88
C ASN A 145 -7.79 0.56 6.69
N LEU A 146 -8.77 1.17 6.05
CA LEU A 146 -9.74 2.05 6.70
C LEU A 146 -10.62 1.29 7.70
N PHE A 147 -11.11 0.10 7.32
CA PHE A 147 -11.84 -0.79 8.22
C PHE A 147 -11.00 -1.22 9.44
N ASN A 148 -9.75 -1.62 9.22
CA ASN A 148 -8.82 -2.01 10.29
C ASN A 148 -8.60 -0.85 11.26
N LEU A 149 -8.43 0.37 10.75
CA LEU A 149 -8.26 1.58 11.56
C LEU A 149 -9.50 1.83 12.43
N PHE A 150 -10.69 1.88 11.83
CA PHE A 150 -11.92 2.13 12.59
C PHE A 150 -12.22 1.01 13.58
N THR A 151 -11.97 -0.26 13.23
CA THR A 151 -12.12 -1.37 14.18
C THR A 151 -11.20 -1.20 15.39
N ARG A 152 -9.94 -0.83 15.16
CA ARG A 152 -8.99 -0.54 16.24
C ARG A 152 -9.49 0.59 17.15
N LEU A 153 -9.96 1.68 16.55
CA LEU A 153 -10.37 2.88 17.29
C LEU A 153 -11.71 2.72 18.02
N THR A 154 -12.58 1.82 17.56
CA THR A 154 -13.90 1.58 18.18
C THR A 154 -13.96 0.29 19.00
N MET A 155 -12.79 -0.30 19.32
CA MET A 155 -12.74 -1.59 20.04
C MET A 155 -13.38 -1.53 21.43
N ASP A 156 -13.28 -0.39 22.11
CA ASP A 156 -13.85 -0.15 23.45
C ASP A 156 -15.38 -0.23 23.46
N VAL A 157 -16.01 -0.02 22.32
CA VAL A 157 -17.47 -0.02 22.14
C VAL A 157 -17.92 -1.13 21.19
N SER A 158 -17.06 -2.12 20.93
CA SER A 158 -17.31 -3.22 19.97
C SER A 158 -18.53 -4.10 20.33
N ASP A 159 -18.93 -4.10 21.60
CA ASP A 159 -20.11 -4.83 22.09
C ASP A 159 -21.41 -4.06 21.87
N ILE A 160 -21.33 -2.75 21.62
CA ILE A 160 -22.49 -1.89 21.41
C ILE A 160 -22.94 -2.05 19.96
N SER A 161 -24.10 -2.67 19.75
CA SER A 161 -24.69 -2.84 18.42
C SER A 161 -25.80 -1.83 18.10
N ASN A 162 -26.33 -1.14 19.09
CA ASN A 162 -27.28 -0.04 18.94
C ASN A 162 -26.54 1.27 19.28
N PHE A 163 -26.32 2.13 18.30
CA PHE A 163 -25.48 3.33 18.47
C PHE A 163 -26.14 4.40 19.35
N ASN A 164 -27.43 4.27 19.66
CA ASN A 164 -28.07 5.07 20.70
C ASN A 164 -27.56 4.74 22.13
N GLN A 165 -26.83 3.64 22.30
CA GLN A 165 -26.23 3.21 23.57
C GLN A 165 -24.73 3.56 23.68
N LEU A 166 -24.16 4.22 22.67
CA LEU A 166 -22.81 4.76 22.74
C LEU A 166 -22.74 5.84 23.85
N PRO A 167 -21.54 6.17 24.35
CA PRO A 167 -21.36 7.28 25.30
C PRO A 167 -22.05 8.57 24.86
N ILE A 168 -22.10 8.85 23.56
CA ILE A 168 -22.99 9.82 22.96
C ILE A 168 -23.75 9.11 21.83
N PRO A 169 -25.09 9.14 21.84
CA PRO A 169 -25.91 8.59 20.75
C PRO A 169 -25.46 9.07 19.37
N PHE A 170 -25.42 8.16 18.40
CA PHE A 170 -24.82 8.43 17.10
C PHE A 170 -25.58 7.79 15.95
N TYR A 171 -25.56 8.44 14.79
CA TYR A 171 -25.90 7.84 13.51
C TYR A 171 -24.99 8.38 12.40
N CYS A 172 -24.89 7.64 11.32
CA CYS A 172 -24.27 8.13 10.10
C CYS A 172 -25.10 7.76 8.87
N ILE A 173 -24.78 8.41 7.75
CA ILE A 173 -25.51 8.24 6.50
C ILE A 173 -24.71 7.39 5.53
N ALA A 174 -25.40 6.53 4.81
CA ALA A 174 -24.93 5.84 3.62
C ALA A 174 -25.91 6.08 2.45
N THR A 175 -25.44 5.86 1.24
CA THR A 175 -26.27 5.91 0.02
C THR A 175 -26.47 4.50 -0.53
N ASN A 176 -27.71 4.11 -0.77
CA ASN A 176 -28.01 2.90 -1.53
C ASN A 176 -27.74 3.13 -3.01
N MET A 177 -26.81 2.36 -3.59
CA MET A 177 -26.38 2.55 -4.99
C MET A 177 -27.49 2.23 -6.01
N GLU A 178 -28.41 1.34 -5.68
CA GLU A 178 -29.47 0.94 -6.61
C GLU A 178 -30.56 2.01 -6.74
N THR A 179 -30.87 2.68 -5.62
CA THR A 179 -31.99 3.63 -5.55
C THR A 179 -31.55 5.08 -5.42
N GLY A 180 -30.29 5.35 -5.05
CA GLY A 180 -29.79 6.67 -4.70
C GLY A 180 -30.38 7.23 -3.40
N SER A 181 -31.08 6.41 -2.60
CA SER A 181 -31.72 6.84 -1.35
C SER A 181 -30.72 6.91 -0.21
N SER A 182 -30.97 7.82 0.71
CA SER A 182 -30.23 7.97 1.96
C SER A 182 -30.64 6.86 2.95
N ILE A 183 -29.67 6.21 3.55
CA ILE A 183 -29.87 5.16 4.56
C ILE A 183 -29.21 5.61 5.86
N VAL A 184 -30.00 5.65 6.93
CA VAL A 184 -29.51 5.94 8.28
C VAL A 184 -28.93 4.67 8.89
N LEU A 185 -27.66 4.71 9.26
CA LEU A 185 -26.95 3.65 9.96
C LEU A 185 -26.85 4.01 11.44
N GLU A 186 -27.66 3.36 12.27
CA GLU A 186 -27.71 3.54 13.74
C GLU A 186 -27.54 2.24 14.51
N LYS A 187 -27.28 1.14 13.82
CA LYS A 187 -27.15 -0.22 14.37
C LYS A 187 -26.10 -1.02 13.61
N GLY A 188 -25.55 -2.03 14.26
CA GLY A 188 -24.64 -3.00 13.66
C GLY A 188 -23.21 -2.89 14.21
N ASN A 189 -22.22 -2.99 13.34
CA ASN A 189 -20.82 -2.76 13.68
C ASN A 189 -20.47 -1.29 13.40
N LEU A 190 -20.08 -0.56 14.43
CA LEU A 190 -19.78 0.88 14.30
C LEU A 190 -18.63 1.15 13.32
N ALA A 191 -17.55 0.35 13.35
CA ALA A 191 -16.45 0.48 12.41
C ALA A 191 -16.88 0.29 10.95
N GLU A 192 -17.79 -0.66 10.71
CA GLU A 192 -18.35 -0.93 9.38
C GLU A 192 -19.31 0.18 8.94
N ALA A 193 -20.13 0.70 9.82
CA ALA A 193 -21.02 1.82 9.53
C ALA A 193 -20.23 3.10 9.16
N ILE A 194 -19.19 3.41 9.93
CA ILE A 194 -18.28 4.54 9.61
C ILE A 194 -17.57 4.27 8.28
N LEU A 195 -17.05 3.06 8.03
CA LEU A 195 -16.44 2.71 6.75
C LEU A 195 -17.41 2.95 5.59
N ILE A 196 -18.63 2.43 5.67
CA ILE A 196 -19.64 2.55 4.60
C ILE A 196 -19.89 4.03 4.30
N SER A 197 -20.10 4.84 5.34
CA SER A 197 -20.30 6.29 5.20
C SER A 197 -19.10 7.02 4.54
N ASN A 198 -17.90 6.43 4.58
CA ASN A 198 -16.67 6.96 3.98
C ASN A 198 -16.28 6.26 2.67
N THR A 199 -17.16 5.44 2.10
CA THR A 199 -16.86 4.69 0.87
C THR A 199 -17.08 5.57 -0.36
N LEU A 200 -16.13 6.46 -0.64
CA LEU A 200 -16.17 7.38 -1.79
C LEU A 200 -16.21 6.60 -3.12
N PRO A 201 -17.10 6.99 -4.06
CA PRO A 201 -17.18 6.37 -5.39
C PRO A 201 -15.83 6.36 -6.11
N THR A 202 -15.59 5.32 -6.90
CA THR A 202 -14.35 5.08 -7.66
C THR A 202 -13.10 4.85 -6.82
N LEU A 203 -13.00 5.47 -5.64
CA LEU A 203 -11.87 5.25 -4.71
C LEU A 203 -12.03 3.94 -3.97
N PHE A 204 -13.20 3.69 -3.35
CA PHE A 204 -13.47 2.50 -2.57
C PHE A 204 -14.51 1.59 -3.21
N GLN A 205 -14.35 0.29 -2.96
CA GLN A 205 -15.34 -0.70 -3.37
C GLN A 205 -16.61 -0.56 -2.51
N PRO A 206 -17.81 -0.49 -3.15
CA PRO A 206 -19.07 -0.48 -2.42
C PRO A 206 -19.22 -1.67 -1.48
N VAL A 207 -19.89 -1.45 -0.34
CA VAL A 207 -20.05 -2.45 0.72
C VAL A 207 -21.46 -3.02 0.68
N GLU A 208 -21.55 -4.33 0.65
CA GLU A 208 -22.84 -5.03 0.75
C GLU A 208 -23.22 -5.20 2.22
N LEU A 209 -24.37 -4.65 2.62
CA LEU A 209 -24.94 -4.77 3.96
C LEU A 209 -26.43 -5.04 3.88
N ASN A 210 -26.90 -6.13 4.49
CA ASN A 210 -28.29 -6.55 4.51
C ASN A 210 -28.95 -6.62 3.12
N GLY A 211 -28.22 -7.09 2.12
CA GLY A 211 -28.67 -7.20 0.72
C GLY A 211 -28.71 -5.88 -0.06
N MET A 212 -28.29 -4.77 0.53
CA MET A 212 -28.14 -3.47 -0.13
C MET A 212 -26.67 -3.20 -0.45
N LEU A 213 -26.41 -2.63 -1.62
CA LEU A 213 -25.07 -2.16 -1.99
C LEU A 213 -24.93 -0.69 -1.60
N LEU A 214 -24.12 -0.42 -0.58
CA LEU A 214 -24.00 0.89 0.07
C LEU A 214 -22.66 1.56 -0.22
N MET A 215 -22.67 2.89 -0.24
CA MET A 215 -21.49 3.74 -0.39
C MET A 215 -21.64 5.04 0.37
N ASP A 216 -20.70 5.99 0.17
CA ASP A 216 -20.64 7.28 0.88
C ASP A 216 -21.99 8.00 0.92
N GLY A 217 -22.34 8.45 2.12
CA GLY A 217 -23.60 9.15 2.38
C GLY A 217 -23.68 10.53 1.72
N GLY A 218 -22.55 11.14 1.40
CA GLY A 218 -22.48 12.47 0.80
C GLY A 218 -23.22 12.58 -0.53
N ILE A 219 -23.36 11.48 -1.27
CA ILE A 219 -24.09 11.43 -2.53
C ILE A 219 -25.60 11.72 -2.34
N SER A 220 -26.19 11.22 -1.25
CA SER A 220 -27.64 11.35 -1.00
C SER A 220 -27.98 12.38 0.06
N ASN A 221 -27.20 12.52 1.12
CA ASN A 221 -27.40 13.47 2.22
C ASN A 221 -26.07 13.80 2.92
N ASN A 222 -25.42 14.86 2.50
CA ASN A 222 -24.11 15.25 3.00
C ASN A 222 -24.16 16.00 4.34
N TYR A 223 -25.29 16.71 4.63
CA TYR A 223 -25.51 17.39 5.90
C TYR A 223 -26.82 16.87 6.53
N PRO A 224 -26.76 15.80 7.35
CA PRO A 224 -27.93 14.97 7.70
C PRO A 224 -28.71 15.48 8.91
N ILE A 225 -29.16 16.73 8.92
CA ILE A 225 -29.84 17.37 10.05
C ILE A 225 -31.26 16.85 10.29
N GLU A 226 -31.95 16.40 9.24
CA GLU A 226 -33.37 16.05 9.30
C GLU A 226 -33.64 14.94 10.33
N TYR A 227 -32.77 13.94 10.37
CA TYR A 227 -32.89 12.86 11.34
C TYR A 227 -32.63 13.35 12.77
N LEU A 228 -31.68 14.26 12.96
CA LEU A 228 -31.37 14.84 14.26
C LEU A 228 -32.54 15.72 14.77
N LYS A 229 -33.20 16.47 13.88
CA LYS A 229 -34.36 17.30 14.22
C LYS A 229 -35.54 16.48 14.72
N SER A 230 -35.62 15.19 14.40
CA SER A 230 -36.64 14.26 14.95
C SER A 230 -36.37 13.85 16.40
N LYS A 231 -35.22 14.22 16.98
CA LYS A 231 -34.87 13.90 18.37
C LYS A 231 -35.26 15.06 19.29
N ASP A 232 -35.47 14.75 20.54
CA ASP A 232 -35.82 15.71 21.58
C ASP A 232 -34.55 16.49 22.01
N LEU A 233 -34.25 17.57 21.27
CA LEU A 233 -33.06 18.43 21.43
C LEU A 233 -33.46 19.90 21.47
N ASP A 234 -32.85 20.66 22.38
CA ASP A 234 -33.12 22.09 22.56
C ASP A 234 -32.35 22.93 21.53
N TYR A 235 -31.12 22.52 21.19
CA TYR A 235 -30.28 23.22 20.20
C TYR A 235 -29.56 22.24 19.29
N ILE A 236 -29.35 22.63 18.04
CA ILE A 236 -28.53 21.91 17.08
C ILE A 236 -27.38 22.77 16.61
N ILE A 237 -26.17 22.28 16.83
CA ILE A 237 -24.94 22.82 16.25
C ILE A 237 -24.68 22.04 14.97
N GLY A 238 -24.52 22.72 13.86
CA GLY A 238 -24.19 22.13 12.59
C GLY A 238 -22.87 22.65 12.06
N VAL A 239 -22.01 21.76 11.58
CA VAL A 239 -20.72 22.12 10.97
C VAL A 239 -20.72 21.62 9.54
N SER A 240 -20.68 22.54 8.59
CA SER A 240 -20.58 22.23 7.16
C SER A 240 -19.22 22.65 6.60
N VAL A 241 -18.60 21.73 5.88
CA VAL A 241 -17.39 21.96 5.08
C VAL A 241 -17.68 21.73 3.59
N GLU A 242 -18.97 21.84 3.23
CA GLU A 242 -19.43 21.77 1.85
C GLU A 242 -18.95 22.99 1.08
N GLU A 243 -18.77 22.84 -0.21
CA GLU A 243 -18.44 23.92 -1.14
C GLU A 243 -19.63 24.21 -2.04
N ASP A 244 -19.68 25.44 -2.53
CA ASP A 244 -20.50 25.79 -3.67
C ASP A 244 -20.11 25.00 -4.90
N LEU A 245 -20.99 24.98 -5.88
CA LEU A 245 -20.70 24.33 -7.16
C LEU A 245 -19.53 25.03 -7.86
N PHE A 246 -18.56 24.24 -8.31
CA PHE A 246 -17.42 24.74 -9.07
C PHE A 246 -17.87 25.38 -10.40
N SER A 247 -17.24 26.47 -10.75
CA SER A 247 -17.33 27.05 -12.08
C SER A 247 -16.61 26.14 -13.10
N LYS A 248 -16.94 26.33 -14.39
CA LYS A 248 -16.32 25.59 -15.50
C LYS A 248 -14.78 25.61 -15.44
N ASP A 249 -14.19 26.71 -15.02
CA ASP A 249 -12.74 26.91 -14.99
C ASP A 249 -12.06 26.18 -13.81
N GLN A 250 -12.81 25.82 -12.80
CA GLN A 250 -12.34 25.10 -11.63
C GLN A 250 -12.41 23.56 -11.78
N ILE A 251 -13.26 23.06 -12.70
CA ILE A 251 -13.44 21.62 -12.95
C ILE A 251 -12.31 21.10 -13.84
N LYS A 252 -11.08 20.98 -13.29
CA LYS A 252 -9.88 20.58 -14.04
C LYS A 252 -9.27 19.27 -13.58
N SER A 253 -9.72 18.71 -12.46
CA SER A 253 -9.18 17.49 -11.87
C SER A 253 -10.28 16.47 -11.57
N ILE A 254 -9.89 15.19 -11.46
CA ILE A 254 -10.82 14.11 -11.05
C ILE A 254 -11.40 14.40 -9.67
N SER A 255 -10.63 14.97 -8.74
CA SER A 255 -11.12 15.37 -7.42
C SER A 255 -12.21 16.44 -7.51
N ASN A 256 -12.03 17.45 -8.38
CA ASN A 256 -13.04 18.50 -8.57
C ASN A 256 -14.32 17.97 -9.22
N ILE A 257 -14.19 17.02 -10.17
CA ILE A 257 -15.34 16.35 -10.78
C ILE A 257 -16.13 15.55 -9.72
N LEU A 258 -15.43 14.82 -8.86
CA LEU A 258 -16.06 14.03 -7.77
C LEU A 258 -16.73 14.95 -6.74
N SER A 259 -16.07 16.05 -6.35
CA SER A 259 -16.68 17.06 -5.47
C SER A 259 -17.91 17.67 -6.11
N GLN A 260 -17.84 18.06 -7.39
CA GLN A 260 -18.97 18.63 -8.13
C GLN A 260 -20.18 17.68 -8.13
N ILE A 261 -19.98 16.40 -8.44
CA ILE A 261 -21.04 15.39 -8.46
C ILE A 261 -21.67 15.24 -7.07
N ASN A 262 -20.85 15.23 -6.02
CA ASN A 262 -21.32 15.18 -4.64
C ASN A 262 -22.16 16.41 -4.26
N ASN A 263 -21.74 17.60 -4.74
CA ASN A 263 -22.35 18.86 -4.36
C ASN A 263 -23.64 19.18 -5.13
N PHE A 264 -23.94 18.50 -6.26
CA PHE A 264 -25.15 18.75 -7.03
C PHE A 264 -26.48 18.65 -6.26
N ARG A 265 -26.54 17.71 -5.31
CA ARG A 265 -27.75 17.52 -4.47
C ARG A 265 -27.69 18.36 -3.20
N SER A 266 -26.51 18.50 -2.60
CA SER A 266 -26.36 19.19 -1.32
C SER A 266 -26.62 20.70 -1.45
N SER A 267 -26.17 21.36 -2.50
CA SER A 267 -26.33 22.81 -2.67
C SER A 267 -27.80 23.25 -2.78
N ASN A 268 -28.66 22.44 -3.39
CA ASN A 268 -30.09 22.80 -3.55
C ASN A 268 -30.90 22.71 -2.26
N ASP A 269 -30.49 21.87 -1.30
CA ASP A 269 -31.19 21.63 -0.04
C ASP A 269 -30.51 22.28 1.16
N LEU A 270 -29.27 22.76 1.02
CA LEU A 270 -28.47 23.28 2.13
C LEU A 270 -29.13 24.51 2.79
N GLU A 271 -29.68 25.46 2.01
CA GLU A 271 -30.37 26.62 2.59
C GLU A 271 -31.52 26.25 3.52
N LYS A 272 -32.33 25.25 3.15
CA LYS A 272 -33.42 24.76 4.00
C LYS A 272 -32.87 24.10 5.27
N LYS A 273 -31.75 23.39 5.15
CA LYS A 273 -31.09 22.69 6.28
C LYS A 273 -30.43 23.67 7.25
N ILE A 274 -29.86 24.78 6.73
CA ILE A 274 -29.33 25.88 7.56
C ILE A 274 -30.46 26.46 8.43
N GLN A 275 -31.66 26.63 7.93
CA GLN A 275 -32.81 27.15 8.69
C GLN A 275 -33.22 26.21 9.84
N LEU A 276 -32.88 24.93 9.77
CA LEU A 276 -33.11 23.94 10.82
C LEU A 276 -32.01 23.93 11.91
N THR A 277 -30.92 24.67 11.69
CA THR A 277 -29.71 24.68 12.53
C THR A 277 -29.69 25.95 13.41
N ASP A 278 -29.53 25.78 14.72
CA ASP A 278 -29.49 26.91 15.65
C ASP A 278 -28.13 27.61 15.65
N PHE A 279 -27.05 26.86 15.46
CA PHE A 279 -25.67 27.35 15.35
C PHE A 279 -25.02 26.73 14.11
N PHE A 280 -25.10 27.40 12.98
CA PHE A 280 -24.47 26.97 11.74
C PHE A 280 -23.04 27.48 11.67
N ILE A 281 -22.08 26.56 11.62
CA ILE A 281 -20.63 26.83 11.59
C ILE A 281 -20.10 26.39 10.23
N GLU A 282 -19.47 27.33 9.53
CA GLU A 282 -18.89 27.10 8.22
C GLU A 282 -17.40 27.50 8.26
N PRO A 283 -16.50 26.53 8.47
CA PRO A 283 -15.07 26.76 8.39
C PRO A 283 -14.67 27.18 6.97
N ASN A 284 -13.88 28.24 6.82
CA ASN A 284 -13.34 28.62 5.51
C ASN A 284 -12.23 27.63 5.11
N VAL A 285 -12.59 26.66 4.27
CA VAL A 285 -11.72 25.56 3.80
C VAL A 285 -11.66 25.47 2.26
N ASP A 286 -11.98 26.56 1.55
CA ASP A 286 -12.06 26.59 0.09
C ASP A 286 -10.70 26.38 -0.60
N ASP A 287 -9.60 26.76 0.08
CA ASP A 287 -8.21 26.56 -0.42
C ASP A 287 -7.76 25.10 -0.41
N PHE A 288 -8.57 24.17 0.11
CA PHE A 288 -8.24 22.76 0.25
C PHE A 288 -9.12 21.90 -0.65
N SER A 289 -8.58 20.81 -1.14
CA SER A 289 -9.35 19.78 -1.83
C SER A 289 -9.74 18.65 -0.87
N ILE A 290 -10.67 17.81 -1.28
CA ILE A 290 -11.10 16.62 -0.51
C ILE A 290 -9.97 15.62 -0.23
N ILE A 291 -8.80 15.75 -0.87
CA ILE A 291 -7.61 14.91 -0.69
C ILE A 291 -6.43 15.65 -0.03
N SER A 292 -6.61 16.89 0.43
CA SER A 292 -5.55 17.72 1.05
C SER A 292 -5.18 17.27 2.48
N PHE A 293 -5.05 15.98 2.72
CA PHE A 293 -4.72 15.43 4.05
C PHE A 293 -3.33 15.86 4.57
N ASN A 294 -2.42 16.20 3.68
CA ASN A 294 -1.09 16.71 4.02
C ASN A 294 -1.09 18.11 4.66
N ARG A 295 -2.22 18.81 4.59
CA ARG A 295 -2.45 20.12 5.22
C ARG A 295 -3.45 20.03 6.40
N GLY A 296 -3.55 18.87 7.04
CA GLY A 296 -4.54 18.59 8.09
C GLY A 296 -4.50 19.56 9.26
N ASP A 297 -3.30 19.97 9.72
CA ASP A 297 -3.14 20.92 10.83
C ASP A 297 -3.75 22.29 10.52
N GLU A 298 -3.57 22.78 9.28
CA GLU A 298 -4.15 24.05 8.83
C GLU A 298 -5.69 23.95 8.80
N ILE A 299 -6.22 22.85 8.28
CA ILE A 299 -7.67 22.62 8.20
C ILE A 299 -8.28 22.58 9.61
N ILE A 300 -7.65 21.88 10.56
CA ILE A 300 -8.08 21.82 11.95
C ILE A 300 -8.07 23.23 12.58
N GLN A 301 -7.06 24.04 12.30
CA GLN A 301 -6.98 25.41 12.78
C GLN A 301 -8.12 26.26 12.23
N ARG A 302 -8.46 26.16 10.94
CA ARG A 302 -9.61 26.84 10.32
C ARG A 302 -10.92 26.49 11.04
N GLY A 303 -11.13 25.20 11.36
CA GLY A 303 -12.26 24.75 12.17
C GLY A 303 -12.32 25.40 13.55
N SER A 304 -11.20 25.50 14.26
CA SER A 304 -11.18 26.18 15.57
C SER A 304 -11.51 27.68 15.44
N SER A 305 -10.99 28.35 14.41
CA SER A 305 -11.17 29.79 14.19
C SER A 305 -12.62 30.15 13.86
N SER A 306 -13.35 29.27 13.15
CA SER A 306 -14.75 29.51 12.77
C SER A 306 -15.72 29.58 13.98
N MET A 307 -15.31 29.11 15.13
CA MET A 307 -16.10 29.12 16.35
C MET A 307 -16.20 30.50 17.03
N GLY A 308 -15.35 31.45 16.67
CA GLY A 308 -15.26 32.78 17.33
C GLY A 308 -16.61 33.46 17.59
N PRO A 309 -17.51 33.61 16.60
CA PRO A 309 -18.80 34.26 16.77
C PRO A 309 -19.74 33.58 17.77
N PHE A 310 -19.56 32.29 18.02
CA PHE A 310 -20.48 31.45 18.78
C PHE A 310 -20.04 31.23 20.24
N ILE A 311 -18.77 31.51 20.57
CA ILE A 311 -18.15 31.16 21.87
C ILE A 311 -18.99 31.68 23.06
N ASN A 312 -19.41 32.93 23.04
CA ASN A 312 -20.13 33.53 24.21
C ASN A 312 -21.50 32.90 24.43
N LYS A 313 -22.25 32.62 23.32
CA LYS A 313 -23.54 31.96 23.42
C LYS A 313 -23.40 30.52 23.90
N LEU A 314 -22.46 29.76 23.32
CA LEU A 314 -22.22 28.36 23.70
C LEU A 314 -21.68 28.22 25.13
N LYS A 315 -20.87 29.19 25.60
CA LYS A 315 -20.44 29.25 27.00
C LYS A 315 -21.61 29.47 27.97
N GLY A 316 -22.59 30.32 27.57
CA GLY A 316 -23.81 30.52 28.33
C GLY A 316 -24.69 29.25 28.41
N ILE A 317 -24.73 28.47 27.34
CA ILE A 317 -25.43 27.17 27.31
C ILE A 317 -24.67 26.14 28.19
N ALA A 318 -23.36 26.04 28.02
CA ALA A 318 -22.52 25.11 28.79
C ALA A 318 -22.63 25.34 30.31
N SER A 319 -22.75 26.62 30.77
CA SER A 319 -22.91 26.93 32.18
C SER A 319 -24.22 26.45 32.81
N LYS A 320 -25.24 26.19 32.00
CA LYS A 320 -26.54 25.63 32.42
C LYS A 320 -26.60 24.10 32.33
N GLN A 321 -25.62 23.47 31.68
CA GLN A 321 -25.50 22.01 31.60
C GLN A 321 -24.84 21.41 32.84
N ASN A 322 -25.43 20.36 33.40
CA ASN A 322 -24.85 19.55 34.47
C ASN A 322 -23.98 18.45 33.85
N PHE A 323 -22.72 18.77 33.48
CA PHE A 323 -21.85 17.85 32.76
C PHE A 323 -20.45 17.76 33.37
N LYS A 324 -20.03 16.53 33.65
CA LYS A 324 -18.65 16.20 33.96
C LYS A 324 -18.16 15.18 32.93
N LYS A 325 -17.20 15.57 32.11
CA LYS A 325 -16.68 14.70 31.06
C LYS A 325 -15.82 13.58 31.68
N ASP A 326 -16.23 12.34 31.50
CA ASP A 326 -15.41 11.18 31.83
C ASP A 326 -14.33 10.99 30.77
N SER A 327 -13.08 10.78 31.18
CA SER A 327 -12.01 10.45 30.27
C SER A 327 -12.13 9.00 29.82
N LYS A 328 -12.01 8.75 28.51
CA LYS A 328 -11.97 7.39 27.97
C LYS A 328 -10.82 6.60 28.59
N LYS A 329 -11.09 5.40 29.07
CA LYS A 329 -10.06 4.43 29.46
C LYS A 329 -9.33 3.95 28.19
N ASN A 330 -8.01 4.11 28.14
CA ASN A 330 -7.21 3.48 27.10
C ASN A 330 -7.19 1.97 27.34
N ILE A 331 -7.79 1.19 26.45
CA ILE A 331 -7.60 -0.27 26.43
C ILE A 331 -6.21 -0.54 25.85
N SER A 332 -5.41 -1.34 26.55
CA SER A 332 -4.18 -1.87 25.97
C SER A 332 -4.55 -2.89 24.88
N LEU A 333 -4.22 -2.55 23.63
CA LEU A 333 -4.42 -3.42 22.47
C LEU A 333 -3.24 -4.41 22.26
N ASP A 334 -2.36 -4.51 23.25
CA ASP A 334 -1.16 -5.34 23.16
C ASP A 334 -1.40 -6.80 23.56
N ASN A 335 -2.52 -7.07 24.25
CA ASN A 335 -2.83 -8.39 24.80
C ASN A 335 -4.28 -8.81 24.48
N LEU A 336 -4.57 -9.07 23.20
CA LEU A 336 -5.87 -9.61 22.78
C LEU A 336 -5.86 -11.13 22.88
N LYS A 337 -6.77 -11.69 23.68
CA LYS A 337 -6.97 -13.14 23.79
C LYS A 337 -8.26 -13.54 23.10
N PHE A 338 -8.21 -14.56 22.24
CA PHE A 338 -9.39 -15.06 21.54
C PHE A 338 -9.94 -16.34 22.17
N ASN A 339 -11.13 -16.24 22.75
CA ASN A 339 -11.81 -17.38 23.37
C ASN A 339 -12.49 -18.26 22.31
N LYS A 340 -13.29 -17.66 21.44
CA LYS A 340 -13.96 -18.31 20.30
C LYS A 340 -13.54 -17.65 19.00
N VAL A 341 -13.22 -18.46 18.02
CA VAL A 341 -12.78 -18.00 16.71
C VAL A 341 -13.63 -18.69 15.65
N GLN A 342 -14.24 -17.91 14.75
CA GLN A 342 -15.13 -18.40 13.70
C GLN A 342 -14.87 -17.63 12.40
N ILE A 343 -14.79 -18.34 11.28
CA ILE A 343 -14.78 -17.77 9.92
C ILE A 343 -16.09 -18.14 9.23
N VAL A 344 -16.62 -17.21 8.45
CA VAL A 344 -17.86 -17.37 7.68
C VAL A 344 -17.65 -16.81 6.28
N GLY A 345 -18.21 -17.51 5.27
CA GLY A 345 -18.19 -17.08 3.87
C GLY A 345 -17.14 -17.76 3.00
N ASN A 346 -16.22 -18.52 3.59
CA ASN A 346 -15.27 -19.32 2.84
C ASN A 346 -15.96 -20.57 2.24
N LYS A 347 -15.71 -20.79 0.94
CA LYS A 347 -16.24 -21.93 0.18
C LYS A 347 -15.12 -22.73 -0.48
N LYS A 348 -14.11 -22.03 -1.02
CA LYS A 348 -12.99 -22.60 -1.75
C LYS A 348 -11.76 -22.82 -0.87
N TYR A 349 -11.56 -21.93 0.11
CA TYR A 349 -10.40 -21.98 1.01
C TYR A 349 -10.80 -22.51 2.38
N SER A 350 -10.02 -23.46 2.93
CA SER A 350 -10.27 -24.04 4.24
C SER A 350 -9.97 -23.06 5.38
N ASP A 351 -10.61 -23.27 6.53
CA ASP A 351 -10.30 -22.50 7.76
C ASP A 351 -8.81 -22.59 8.11
N SER A 352 -8.20 -23.77 7.93
CA SER A 352 -6.77 -23.96 8.19
C SER A 352 -5.88 -23.08 7.33
N TYR A 353 -6.22 -22.89 6.04
CA TYR A 353 -5.53 -21.96 5.16
C TYR A 353 -5.66 -20.51 5.65
N ILE A 354 -6.88 -20.10 5.99
CA ILE A 354 -7.17 -18.74 6.45
C ILE A 354 -6.44 -18.43 7.76
N PHE A 355 -6.54 -19.33 8.77
CA PHE A 355 -5.82 -19.14 10.03
C PHE A 355 -4.31 -19.24 9.88
N GLY A 356 -3.83 -20.05 8.96
CA GLY A 356 -2.41 -20.07 8.60
C GLY A 356 -1.90 -18.71 8.13
N LYS A 357 -2.67 -18.01 7.30
CA LYS A 357 -2.33 -16.64 6.84
C LYS A 357 -2.53 -15.60 7.94
N LEU A 358 -3.59 -15.71 8.76
CA LEU A 358 -3.86 -14.80 9.89
C LEU A 358 -2.86 -14.93 11.04
N ARG A 359 -2.19 -16.07 11.18
CA ARG A 359 -1.14 -16.34 12.17
C ARG A 359 -1.57 -16.19 13.62
N PHE A 360 -2.78 -16.58 13.95
CA PHE A 360 -3.20 -16.74 15.34
C PHE A 360 -4.08 -17.98 15.52
N ARG A 361 -4.12 -18.49 16.75
CA ARG A 361 -4.90 -19.67 17.14
C ARG A 361 -5.83 -19.35 18.31
N ARG A 362 -6.84 -20.18 18.47
CA ARG A 362 -7.72 -20.11 19.66
C ARG A 362 -6.91 -20.21 20.95
N GLY A 363 -7.19 -19.32 21.90
CA GLY A 363 -6.51 -19.27 23.20
C GLY A 363 -5.16 -18.53 23.22
N GLU A 364 -4.65 -18.16 22.07
CA GLU A 364 -3.42 -17.39 21.94
C GLU A 364 -3.67 -15.92 22.25
N THR A 365 -2.66 -15.26 22.82
CA THR A 365 -2.67 -13.82 23.09
C THR A 365 -1.78 -13.13 22.09
N ILE A 366 -2.32 -12.16 21.36
CA ILE A 366 -1.60 -11.39 20.34
C ILE A 366 -1.88 -9.89 20.50
N SER A 367 -0.98 -9.05 19.97
CA SER A 367 -1.26 -7.63 19.82
C SER A 367 -2.20 -7.36 18.63
N PHE A 368 -2.92 -6.23 18.67
CA PHE A 368 -3.73 -5.82 17.51
C PHE A 368 -2.86 -5.63 16.26
N GLU A 369 -1.62 -5.20 16.43
CA GLU A 369 -0.68 -5.02 15.32
C GLU A 369 -0.31 -6.36 14.65
N ASN A 370 -0.08 -7.41 15.45
CA ASN A 370 0.15 -8.77 14.93
C ASN A 370 -1.11 -9.32 14.24
N PHE A 371 -2.29 -9.05 14.81
CA PHE A 371 -3.54 -9.39 14.16
C PHE A 371 -3.70 -8.68 12.82
N ARG A 372 -3.45 -7.36 12.75
CA ARG A 372 -3.48 -6.56 11.53
C ARG A 372 -2.47 -7.09 10.50
N SER A 373 -1.27 -7.45 10.93
CA SER A 373 -0.27 -8.08 10.07
C SER A 373 -0.80 -9.39 9.45
N GLY A 374 -1.50 -10.21 10.25
CA GLY A 374 -2.18 -11.41 9.76
C GLY A 374 -3.26 -11.11 8.72
N VAL A 375 -4.08 -10.08 8.94
CA VAL A 375 -5.06 -9.63 7.95
C VAL A 375 -4.37 -9.21 6.65
N ASN A 376 -3.27 -8.46 6.74
CA ASN A 376 -2.49 -8.06 5.57
C ASN A 376 -1.91 -9.28 4.83
N ASN A 377 -1.41 -10.31 5.55
CA ASN A 377 -0.93 -11.55 4.93
C ASN A 377 -2.05 -12.28 4.16
N LEU A 378 -3.27 -12.30 4.73
CA LEU A 378 -4.43 -12.91 4.09
C LEU A 378 -4.78 -12.19 2.79
N LEU A 379 -4.85 -10.86 2.83
CA LEU A 379 -5.24 -10.04 1.69
C LEU A 379 -4.15 -9.93 0.61
N ALA A 380 -2.87 -10.04 1.00
CA ALA A 380 -1.74 -10.09 0.07
C ALA A 380 -1.88 -11.21 -0.97
N THR A 381 -2.56 -12.32 -0.63
CA THR A 381 -2.80 -13.43 -1.54
C THR A 381 -3.67 -13.04 -2.74
N ASN A 382 -4.44 -11.95 -2.65
CA ASN A 382 -5.48 -11.58 -3.61
C ASN A 382 -6.51 -12.71 -3.89
N ASN A 383 -6.70 -13.61 -2.93
CA ASN A 383 -7.70 -14.67 -2.98
C ASN A 383 -9.05 -14.23 -2.38
N PHE A 384 -9.05 -13.06 -1.75
CA PHE A 384 -10.21 -12.51 -1.04
C PHE A 384 -10.46 -11.07 -1.46
N ASP A 385 -11.70 -10.74 -1.77
CA ASP A 385 -12.13 -9.38 -2.11
C ASP A 385 -12.27 -8.51 -0.87
N SER A 386 -12.70 -9.10 0.26
CA SER A 386 -12.77 -8.41 1.55
C SER A 386 -12.66 -9.38 2.72
N PHE A 387 -12.17 -8.87 3.84
CA PHE A 387 -12.18 -9.53 5.14
C PHE A 387 -12.71 -8.56 6.19
N ARG A 388 -13.96 -8.73 6.59
CA ARG A 388 -14.59 -7.98 7.67
C ARG A 388 -14.59 -8.83 8.93
N TYR A 389 -14.51 -8.22 10.10
CA TYR A 389 -14.48 -8.98 11.34
C TYR A 389 -15.10 -8.18 12.49
N LYS A 390 -15.58 -8.91 13.49
CA LYS A 390 -16.15 -8.37 14.72
C LYS A 390 -15.47 -9.02 15.92
N PHE A 391 -15.12 -8.19 16.88
CA PHE A 391 -14.75 -8.60 18.22
C PHE A 391 -15.95 -8.41 19.14
N THR A 392 -16.23 -9.39 20.00
CA THR A 392 -17.23 -9.30 21.05
C THR A 392 -16.55 -9.61 22.36
N SER A 393 -16.51 -8.65 23.28
CA SER A 393 -15.84 -8.79 24.58
C SER A 393 -16.54 -9.85 25.42
N THR A 394 -15.77 -10.68 26.10
CA THR A 394 -16.28 -11.68 27.07
C THR A 394 -15.75 -11.43 28.47
N SER A 395 -14.60 -10.80 28.56
CA SER A 395 -13.94 -10.33 29.78
C SER A 395 -12.82 -9.35 29.38
N PRO A 396 -12.19 -8.63 30.31
CA PRO A 396 -11.11 -7.71 29.97
C PRO A 396 -10.06 -8.37 29.08
N ASN A 397 -9.74 -7.74 27.94
CA ASN A 397 -8.81 -8.20 26.93
C ASN A 397 -9.10 -9.59 26.29
N THR A 398 -10.32 -10.16 26.53
CA THR A 398 -10.72 -11.45 25.97
C THR A 398 -11.94 -11.28 25.07
N TYR A 399 -11.84 -11.78 23.85
CA TYR A 399 -12.85 -11.54 22.81
C TYR A 399 -13.25 -12.84 22.12
N ASN A 400 -14.52 -12.90 21.71
CA ASN A 400 -14.94 -13.79 20.64
C ASN A 400 -14.69 -13.09 19.31
N PHE A 401 -14.02 -13.77 18.41
CA PHE A 401 -13.69 -13.28 17.07
C PHE A 401 -14.59 -13.96 16.04
N LYS A 402 -15.20 -13.17 15.17
CA LYS A 402 -15.93 -13.66 14.01
C LYS A 402 -15.48 -12.90 12.76
N GLY A 403 -14.85 -13.63 11.81
CA GLY A 403 -14.41 -13.13 10.54
C GLY A 403 -15.41 -13.45 9.43
N TYR A 404 -15.68 -12.49 8.56
CA TYR A 404 -16.53 -12.61 7.38
C TYR A 404 -15.65 -12.42 6.15
N ILE A 405 -15.57 -13.45 5.34
CA ILE A 405 -14.74 -13.46 4.13
C ILE A 405 -15.62 -13.41 2.89
N LYS A 406 -15.22 -12.57 1.95
CA LYS A 406 -15.70 -12.62 0.57
C LYS A 406 -14.53 -13.09 -0.31
N GLU A 407 -14.63 -14.32 -0.82
CA GLU A 407 -13.63 -14.87 -1.73
C GLU A 407 -13.65 -14.13 -3.07
N ALA A 408 -12.49 -13.98 -3.69
CA ALA A 408 -12.37 -13.38 -5.01
C ALA A 408 -13.14 -14.22 -6.04
N SER A 409 -14.01 -13.57 -6.77
CA SER A 409 -14.83 -14.22 -7.79
C SER A 409 -14.05 -14.53 -9.05
N LYS A 410 -12.92 -13.85 -9.28
CA LYS A 410 -12.13 -13.91 -10.51
C LYS A 410 -10.77 -14.51 -10.21
N THR A 411 -10.46 -15.57 -10.94
CA THR A 411 -9.23 -16.35 -10.81
C THR A 411 -8.22 -16.02 -11.91
N SER A 412 -8.71 -15.53 -13.08
CA SER A 412 -7.89 -15.21 -14.24
C SER A 412 -7.49 -13.75 -14.26
N LEU A 413 -6.21 -13.48 -14.48
CA LEU A 413 -5.63 -12.13 -14.49
C LEU A 413 -4.77 -11.94 -15.75
N LEU A 414 -4.92 -10.80 -16.43
CA LEU A 414 -3.95 -10.26 -17.37
C LEU A 414 -3.12 -9.19 -16.65
N LYS A 415 -1.79 -9.36 -16.67
CA LYS A 415 -0.89 -8.36 -16.09
C LYS A 415 0.02 -7.81 -17.16
N ILE A 416 0.37 -6.53 -17.02
CA ILE A 416 1.16 -5.80 -17.99
C ILE A 416 2.33 -5.14 -17.27
N GLY A 417 3.52 -5.28 -17.86
CA GLY A 417 4.74 -4.60 -17.45
C GLY A 417 5.42 -3.93 -18.64
N LEU A 418 6.09 -2.83 -18.36
CA LEU A 418 6.93 -2.12 -19.34
C LEU A 418 8.34 -2.05 -18.77
N HIS A 419 9.34 -2.26 -19.61
CA HIS A 419 10.73 -2.17 -19.21
C HIS A 419 11.60 -1.63 -20.33
N TYR A 420 12.58 -0.84 -19.94
CA TYR A 420 13.71 -0.46 -20.78
C TYR A 420 14.99 -0.40 -19.94
N ASP A 421 16.02 -1.07 -20.38
CA ASP A 421 17.39 -0.88 -19.94
C ASP A 421 18.38 -0.99 -21.12
N GLN A 422 19.64 -0.75 -20.86
CA GLN A 422 20.66 -0.73 -21.91
C GLN A 422 21.03 -2.13 -22.44
N VAL A 423 20.77 -3.18 -21.66
CA VAL A 423 21.11 -4.57 -22.03
C VAL A 423 19.95 -5.25 -22.73
N LEU A 424 18.77 -5.24 -22.11
CA LEU A 424 17.58 -5.91 -22.65
C LEU A 424 16.78 -5.04 -23.62
N LYS A 425 17.08 -3.74 -23.69
CA LYS A 425 16.38 -2.75 -24.51
C LYS A 425 14.89 -2.66 -24.16
N SER A 426 14.05 -2.25 -25.10
CA SER A 426 12.62 -2.09 -24.89
C SER A 426 11.92 -3.44 -24.76
N SER A 427 11.03 -3.56 -23.78
CA SER A 427 10.27 -4.78 -23.55
C SER A 427 8.86 -4.49 -23.04
N LEU A 428 7.88 -5.19 -23.61
CA LEU A 428 6.50 -5.29 -23.15
C LEU A 428 6.28 -6.67 -22.55
N LEU A 429 5.95 -6.74 -21.28
CA LEU A 429 5.58 -7.96 -20.58
C LEU A 429 4.06 -8.12 -20.59
N LEU A 430 3.58 -9.23 -21.13
CA LEU A 430 2.21 -9.70 -21.00
C LEU A 430 2.21 -10.96 -20.15
N ASN A 431 1.48 -10.95 -19.07
CA ASN A 431 1.33 -12.09 -18.19
C ASN A 431 -0.11 -12.57 -18.16
N PHE A 432 -0.31 -13.84 -18.33
CA PHE A 432 -1.56 -14.54 -18.03
C PHE A 432 -1.36 -15.34 -16.75
N THR A 433 -2.17 -15.06 -15.72
CA THR A 433 -2.19 -15.82 -14.47
C THR A 433 -3.56 -16.44 -14.27
N GLU A 434 -3.59 -17.74 -14.01
CA GLU A 434 -4.80 -18.47 -13.61
C GLU A 434 -4.58 -19.07 -12.22
N LYS A 435 -5.48 -18.77 -11.29
CA LYS A 435 -5.50 -19.38 -9.96
C LYS A 435 -6.53 -20.50 -9.93
N GLN A 436 -6.23 -21.57 -9.19
CA GLN A 436 -7.09 -22.75 -9.11
C GLN A 436 -7.30 -23.40 -10.49
N PHE A 437 -6.20 -23.55 -11.21
CA PHE A 437 -6.21 -24.11 -12.56
C PHE A 437 -6.50 -25.63 -12.58
N LEU A 438 -5.78 -26.41 -11.77
CA LEU A 438 -5.97 -27.86 -11.61
C LEU A 438 -6.34 -28.24 -10.16
N LEU A 439 -5.84 -27.50 -9.18
CA LEU A 439 -6.01 -27.75 -7.75
C LEU A 439 -6.50 -26.48 -7.04
N GLN A 440 -7.04 -26.63 -5.83
CA GLN A 440 -7.60 -25.49 -5.07
C GLN A 440 -6.60 -24.41 -4.70
N ASN A 441 -5.32 -24.76 -4.60
CA ASN A 441 -4.26 -23.85 -4.13
C ASN A 441 -3.14 -23.70 -5.15
N ASP A 442 -3.39 -23.92 -6.42
CA ASP A 442 -2.38 -23.74 -7.45
C ASP A 442 -2.49 -22.39 -8.15
N VAL A 443 -1.39 -22.00 -8.76
CA VAL A 443 -1.26 -20.81 -9.60
C VAL A 443 -0.45 -21.19 -10.83
N LEU A 444 -1.05 -21.01 -11.98
CA LEU A 444 -0.36 -21.04 -13.26
C LEU A 444 -0.07 -19.60 -13.69
N SER A 445 1.14 -19.32 -14.13
CA SER A 445 1.55 -18.00 -14.61
C SER A 445 2.43 -18.13 -15.84
N LEU A 446 2.07 -17.43 -16.90
CA LEU A 446 2.81 -17.39 -18.16
C LEU A 446 3.16 -15.94 -18.50
N ASP A 447 4.45 -15.62 -18.48
CA ASP A 447 5.02 -14.37 -18.98
C ASP A 447 5.43 -14.52 -20.44
N ILE A 448 5.00 -13.62 -21.29
CA ILE A 448 5.46 -13.44 -22.66
C ILE A 448 6.05 -12.03 -22.74
N ILE A 449 7.33 -11.96 -23.04
CA ILE A 449 8.07 -10.70 -23.11
C ILE A 449 8.42 -10.43 -24.55
N LEU A 450 7.82 -9.37 -25.08
CA LEU A 450 7.97 -8.93 -26.48
C LEU A 450 8.81 -7.66 -26.52
N GLY A 451 9.69 -7.57 -27.53
CA GLY A 451 10.56 -6.42 -27.71
C GLY A 451 11.83 -6.80 -28.44
N ASP A 452 12.91 -6.06 -28.22
CA ASP A 452 14.22 -6.28 -28.86
C ASP A 452 14.79 -7.68 -28.54
N ASN A 453 14.51 -8.18 -27.34
CA ASN A 453 14.94 -9.48 -26.86
C ASN A 453 13.73 -10.27 -26.32
N SER A 454 13.19 -11.17 -27.14
CA SER A 454 12.02 -11.97 -26.78
C SER A 454 12.36 -13.01 -25.72
N ARG A 455 11.52 -13.11 -24.70
CA ARG A 455 11.71 -14.03 -23.57
C ARG A 455 10.36 -14.62 -23.16
N PHE A 456 10.39 -15.73 -22.46
CA PHE A 456 9.21 -16.25 -21.79
C PHE A 456 9.56 -16.86 -20.43
N ASN A 457 8.57 -16.88 -19.53
CA ASN A 457 8.68 -17.57 -18.25
C ASN A 457 7.33 -18.19 -17.87
N PHE A 458 7.32 -19.49 -17.69
CA PHE A 458 6.19 -20.26 -17.24
C PHE A 458 6.43 -20.75 -15.82
N ASP A 459 5.49 -20.46 -14.92
CA ASP A 459 5.50 -20.93 -13.53
C ASP A 459 4.20 -21.68 -13.24
N TYR A 460 4.31 -22.89 -12.72
CA TYR A 460 3.22 -23.60 -12.08
C TYR A 460 3.59 -23.90 -10.65
N TYR A 461 2.79 -23.43 -9.69
CA TYR A 461 3.10 -23.47 -8.27
C TYR A 461 1.89 -23.88 -7.46
N ILE A 462 2.06 -24.86 -6.55
CA ILE A 462 1.04 -25.34 -5.62
C ILE A 462 1.40 -24.81 -4.23
N ASP A 463 0.66 -23.77 -3.78
CA ASP A 463 0.86 -23.16 -2.47
C ASP A 463 0.20 -23.99 -1.37
N LYS A 464 1.00 -24.63 -0.53
CA LYS A 464 0.56 -25.35 0.68
C LYS A 464 0.81 -24.54 1.97
N GLY A 465 1.02 -23.24 1.87
CA GLY A 465 1.27 -22.34 3.00
C GLY A 465 2.64 -22.61 3.63
N PHE A 466 2.64 -23.00 4.92
CA PHE A 466 3.87 -23.29 5.67
C PHE A 466 4.38 -24.74 5.48
N TYR A 467 3.70 -25.55 4.67
CA TYR A 467 4.16 -26.88 4.30
C TYR A 467 4.99 -26.82 3.01
N TRP A 468 5.53 -27.97 2.62
CA TRP A 468 6.28 -28.10 1.38
C TRP A 468 5.38 -27.81 0.15
N SER A 469 5.57 -26.67 -0.45
CA SER A 469 4.98 -26.28 -1.73
C SER A 469 5.81 -26.87 -2.88
N ILE A 470 5.19 -27.10 -4.02
CA ILE A 470 5.82 -27.73 -5.18
C ILE A 470 5.66 -26.80 -6.36
N GLY A 471 6.71 -26.68 -7.17
CA GLY A 471 6.65 -25.84 -8.38
C GLY A 471 7.45 -26.38 -9.57
N ILE A 472 7.03 -25.94 -10.73
CA ILE A 472 7.73 -26.10 -12.00
C ILE A 472 7.94 -24.72 -12.58
N ASN A 473 9.17 -24.43 -12.99
CA ASN A 473 9.50 -23.19 -13.70
C ASN A 473 10.19 -23.55 -15.01
N VAL A 474 9.72 -22.98 -16.11
CA VAL A 474 10.35 -23.09 -17.42
C VAL A 474 10.54 -21.69 -17.97
N LYS A 475 11.76 -21.31 -18.26
CA LYS A 475 12.06 -19.99 -18.82
C LYS A 475 13.08 -20.06 -19.94
N ASN A 476 12.98 -19.12 -20.88
CA ASN A 476 14.00 -18.86 -21.86
C ASN A 476 14.33 -17.37 -21.87
N THR A 477 15.62 -17.05 -21.74
CA THR A 477 16.13 -15.68 -21.78
C THR A 477 17.06 -15.57 -22.99
N THR A 478 16.71 -14.72 -23.94
CA THR A 478 17.57 -14.40 -25.08
C THR A 478 17.97 -12.95 -25.04
N PHE A 479 19.23 -12.64 -25.33
CA PHE A 479 19.69 -11.27 -25.49
C PHE A 479 20.91 -11.20 -26.40
N LYS A 480 21.14 -10.01 -26.98
CA LYS A 480 22.28 -9.69 -27.83
C LYS A 480 23.09 -8.61 -27.17
N TYR A 481 24.38 -8.84 -27.02
CA TYR A 481 25.28 -7.87 -26.43
C TYR A 481 26.72 -8.08 -26.92
N ASP A 482 27.49 -6.98 -26.96
CA ASP A 482 28.89 -7.03 -27.30
C ASP A 482 29.73 -7.37 -26.06
N ILE A 483 30.21 -8.62 -25.98
CA ILE A 483 30.91 -9.16 -24.79
C ILE A 483 32.42 -9.19 -25.05
N ASN A 484 33.22 -8.94 -24.00
CA ASN A 484 34.65 -9.11 -24.07
C ASN A 484 35.01 -10.58 -24.25
N PRO A 485 35.78 -10.98 -25.28
CA PRO A 485 36.15 -12.36 -25.55
C PRO A 485 36.91 -13.04 -24.41
N LEU A 486 37.61 -12.29 -23.58
CA LEU A 486 38.27 -12.80 -22.38
C LEU A 486 37.34 -13.43 -21.37
N PHE A 487 36.05 -13.05 -21.38
CA PHE A 487 35.03 -13.70 -20.56
C PHE A 487 34.89 -15.19 -20.84
N PHE A 488 35.14 -15.61 -22.08
CA PHE A 488 35.04 -17.00 -22.52
C PHE A 488 36.41 -17.70 -22.63
N ASP A 489 37.50 -17.15 -22.06
CA ASP A 489 38.88 -17.63 -22.21
C ASP A 489 39.32 -17.70 -23.71
N LEU A 490 38.73 -16.87 -24.57
CA LEU A 490 39.10 -16.83 -25.98
C LEU A 490 40.29 -15.90 -26.18
N SER A 491 41.43 -16.45 -26.50
CA SER A 491 42.58 -15.70 -26.98
C SER A 491 42.39 -15.39 -28.49
N LEU A 492 41.92 -14.21 -28.81
CA LEU A 492 41.78 -13.77 -30.20
C LEU A 492 43.04 -13.03 -30.67
N PRO A 493 43.37 -13.05 -32.01
CA PRO A 493 44.44 -12.27 -32.56
C PRO A 493 44.31 -10.78 -32.21
N SER A 494 45.43 -10.10 -31.94
CA SER A 494 45.55 -8.71 -31.48
C SER A 494 44.94 -7.63 -32.39
N GLN A 495 44.34 -8.00 -33.51
CA GLN A 495 43.69 -7.10 -34.48
C GLN A 495 42.14 -7.05 -34.37
N ILE A 496 41.53 -7.74 -33.38
CA ILE A 496 40.11 -7.76 -33.21
C ILE A 496 39.72 -6.78 -32.10
N ASP A 497 38.69 -5.98 -32.35
CA ASP A 497 38.09 -5.08 -31.36
C ASP A 497 37.89 -5.78 -30.03
N ASN A 498 38.05 -5.02 -28.92
CA ASN A 498 37.95 -5.52 -27.55
C ASN A 498 36.57 -6.14 -27.18
N LYS A 499 35.61 -6.17 -28.10
CA LYS A 499 34.26 -6.71 -27.90
C LYS A 499 33.77 -7.47 -29.12
N ILE A 500 33.02 -8.55 -28.88
CA ILE A 500 32.43 -9.40 -29.91
C ILE A 500 30.90 -9.36 -29.76
N PRO A 501 30.15 -9.03 -30.85
CA PRO A 501 28.72 -9.17 -30.87
C PRO A 501 28.33 -10.63 -30.56
N THR A 502 27.57 -10.85 -29.51
CA THR A 502 27.26 -12.18 -29.00
C THR A 502 25.75 -12.34 -28.82
N ASN A 503 25.22 -13.46 -29.30
CA ASN A 503 23.86 -13.90 -29.05
C ASN A 503 23.87 -14.92 -27.91
N VAL A 504 23.13 -14.68 -26.86
CA VAL A 504 22.99 -15.60 -25.71
C VAL A 504 21.57 -16.10 -25.63
N SER A 505 21.41 -17.42 -25.50
CA SER A 505 20.14 -18.09 -25.19
C SER A 505 20.34 -19.00 -23.99
N ASP A 506 19.61 -18.74 -22.91
CA ASP A 506 19.63 -19.51 -21.64
C ASP A 506 18.22 -20.07 -21.39
N PHE A 507 18.02 -21.32 -21.77
CA PHE A 507 16.80 -22.07 -21.48
C PHE A 507 16.97 -22.84 -20.17
N LYS A 508 15.99 -22.77 -19.26
CA LYS A 508 15.97 -23.50 -17.99
C LYS A 508 14.61 -24.14 -17.76
N ALA A 509 14.60 -25.40 -17.36
CA ALA A 509 13.44 -26.11 -16.85
C ALA A 509 13.79 -26.65 -15.47
N SER A 510 13.06 -26.23 -14.45
CA SER A 510 13.33 -26.56 -13.06
C SER A 510 12.10 -27.14 -12.37
N PHE A 511 12.27 -28.24 -11.66
CA PHE A 511 11.31 -28.75 -10.68
C PHE A 511 11.86 -28.46 -9.29
N PHE A 512 11.00 -27.99 -8.39
CA PHE A 512 11.45 -27.63 -7.04
C PHE A 512 10.40 -27.87 -5.97
N VAL A 513 10.88 -28.05 -4.76
CA VAL A 513 10.10 -28.01 -3.53
C VAL A 513 10.56 -26.82 -2.70
N GLU A 514 9.63 -26.13 -2.08
CA GLU A 514 9.88 -24.94 -1.27
C GLU A 514 9.10 -25.00 0.04
N THR A 515 9.72 -24.60 1.13
CA THR A 515 9.03 -24.40 2.41
C THR A 515 9.31 -23.01 2.96
N LEU A 516 8.30 -22.41 3.59
CA LEU A 516 8.41 -21.16 4.32
C LEU A 516 8.52 -21.50 5.82
N ILE A 517 9.68 -21.30 6.43
CA ILE A 517 9.87 -21.51 7.88
C ILE A 517 9.19 -20.40 8.66
N GLU A 518 9.24 -19.19 8.15
CA GLU A 518 8.40 -18.05 8.48
C GLU A 518 8.07 -17.35 7.17
N LYS A 519 7.21 -16.31 7.20
CA LYS A 519 6.83 -15.59 5.95
C LYS A 519 8.03 -15.00 5.21
N ASP A 520 9.10 -14.67 5.93
CA ASP A 520 10.28 -13.97 5.43
C ASP A 520 11.50 -14.88 5.22
N PHE A 521 11.39 -16.16 5.55
CA PHE A 521 12.46 -17.14 5.38
C PHE A 521 11.98 -18.33 4.53
N SER A 522 12.57 -18.50 3.35
CA SER A 522 12.29 -19.64 2.47
C SER A 522 13.52 -20.54 2.29
N PHE A 523 13.25 -21.83 2.20
CA PHE A 523 14.19 -22.84 1.76
C PHE A 523 13.63 -23.53 0.52
N LYS A 524 14.39 -23.54 -0.55
CA LYS A 524 14.05 -24.15 -1.83
C LYS A 524 15.11 -25.15 -2.24
N LEU A 525 14.69 -26.34 -2.67
CA LEU A 525 15.52 -27.39 -3.24
C LEU A 525 14.95 -27.78 -4.61
N GLY A 526 15.79 -27.86 -5.62
CA GLY A 526 15.33 -28.17 -6.98
C GLY A 526 16.32 -28.97 -7.82
N ALA A 527 15.81 -29.51 -8.91
CA ALA A 527 16.58 -30.07 -10.01
C ALA A 527 16.35 -29.24 -11.26
N THR A 528 17.42 -28.94 -11.99
CA THR A 528 17.36 -28.04 -13.15
C THR A 528 18.02 -28.69 -14.36
N TYR A 529 17.31 -28.67 -15.49
CA TYR A 529 17.87 -28.81 -16.81
C TYR A 529 18.10 -27.41 -17.39
N LYS A 530 19.32 -27.16 -17.88
CA LYS A 530 19.72 -25.90 -18.48
C LYS A 530 20.36 -26.15 -19.84
N ARG A 531 19.87 -25.45 -20.89
CA ARG A 531 20.56 -25.36 -22.18
C ARG A 531 21.11 -23.95 -22.33
N LEU A 532 22.44 -23.84 -22.46
CA LEU A 532 23.13 -22.58 -22.71
C LEU A 532 23.69 -22.62 -24.14
N ASP A 533 23.28 -21.64 -24.94
CA ASP A 533 23.71 -21.48 -26.33
C ASP A 533 24.24 -20.07 -26.50
N ILE A 534 25.55 -19.93 -26.81
CA ILE A 534 26.24 -18.67 -26.97
C ILE A 534 26.97 -18.68 -28.30
N GLU A 535 26.57 -17.78 -29.21
CA GLU A 535 27.13 -17.63 -30.53
C GLU A 535 27.75 -16.23 -30.69
N ALA A 536 28.97 -16.15 -31.22
CA ALA A 536 29.52 -14.90 -31.69
C ALA A 536 28.91 -14.52 -33.06
N ALA A 537 28.38 -13.30 -33.19
CA ALA A 537 27.83 -12.79 -34.44
C ALA A 537 28.98 -12.33 -35.36
N SER A 538 28.99 -12.78 -36.61
CA SER A 538 30.17 -12.80 -37.48
C SER A 538 30.57 -11.51 -38.19
N THR A 539 30.13 -10.30 -37.79
CA THR A 539 30.42 -9.09 -38.55
C THR A 539 31.87 -8.58 -38.40
N SER A 540 32.52 -8.83 -37.26
CA SER A 540 33.93 -8.41 -37.03
C SER A 540 34.95 -9.49 -37.38
N LEU A 541 34.55 -10.75 -37.45
CA LEU A 541 35.38 -11.90 -37.80
C LEU A 541 35.32 -12.23 -39.33
N SER A 542 34.43 -11.57 -40.08
CA SER A 542 34.22 -11.84 -41.51
C SER A 542 35.40 -11.56 -42.41
N ASN A 543 36.31 -10.69 -41.98
CA ASN A 543 37.57 -10.46 -42.74
C ASN A 543 38.64 -11.53 -42.52
N VAL A 544 38.51 -12.35 -41.46
CA VAL A 544 39.46 -13.44 -41.13
C VAL A 544 38.83 -14.82 -41.38
N PHE A 545 37.50 -14.95 -41.17
CA PHE A 545 36.76 -16.20 -41.34
C PHE A 545 35.47 -15.91 -42.14
N GLN A 546 35.41 -16.22 -43.41
CA GLN A 546 34.26 -16.02 -44.29
C GLN A 546 32.97 -16.58 -43.64
N ASN A 547 32.03 -15.71 -43.21
CA ASN A 547 30.66 -16.01 -42.80
C ASN A 547 30.46 -17.17 -41.80
N ILE A 548 31.41 -17.49 -40.94
CA ILE A 548 31.28 -18.56 -39.95
C ILE A 548 30.76 -17.98 -38.64
N LYS A 549 29.58 -18.37 -38.22
CA LYS A 549 29.11 -18.20 -36.83
C LYS A 549 30.03 -19.01 -35.90
N TYR A 550 30.72 -18.37 -34.97
CA TYR A 550 31.56 -19.06 -34.03
C TYR A 550 30.72 -19.45 -32.79
N GLN A 551 30.60 -20.77 -32.59
CA GLN A 551 29.92 -21.33 -31.43
C GLN A 551 30.86 -21.24 -30.20
N ILE A 552 30.49 -20.42 -29.23
CA ILE A 552 31.26 -20.27 -27.99
C ILE A 552 30.88 -21.35 -26.99
N GLU A 553 29.58 -21.54 -26.80
CA GLU A 553 29.02 -22.55 -25.90
C GLU A 553 27.76 -23.16 -26.53
N LYS A 554 27.58 -24.46 -26.42
CA LYS A 554 26.34 -25.16 -26.73
C LYS A 554 26.25 -26.43 -25.91
N SER A 555 25.75 -26.30 -24.69
CA SER A 555 25.72 -27.38 -23.72
C SER A 555 24.38 -27.48 -23.03
N ASP A 556 24.03 -28.72 -22.76
CA ASP A 556 22.94 -29.06 -21.84
C ASP A 556 23.55 -29.45 -20.50
N PHE A 557 23.13 -28.79 -19.42
CA PHE A 557 23.57 -29.05 -18.05
C PHE A 557 22.42 -29.64 -17.23
N PHE A 558 22.76 -30.58 -16.36
CA PHE A 558 21.89 -31.07 -15.31
C PHE A 558 22.47 -30.71 -13.96
N SER A 559 21.67 -30.09 -13.10
CA SER A 559 22.11 -29.62 -11.81
C SER A 559 21.07 -29.84 -10.71
N ILE A 560 21.55 -29.90 -9.47
CA ILE A 560 20.72 -29.79 -8.25
C ILE A 560 21.02 -28.43 -7.64
N ASN A 561 19.97 -27.68 -7.31
CA ASN A 561 20.12 -26.35 -6.73
C ASN A 561 19.38 -26.22 -5.39
N THR A 562 19.91 -25.38 -4.55
CA THR A 562 19.30 -25.01 -3.29
C THR A 562 19.33 -23.51 -3.13
N THR A 563 18.31 -22.93 -2.50
CA THR A 563 18.27 -21.50 -2.17
C THR A 563 17.72 -21.30 -0.78
N LEU A 564 18.45 -20.54 0.02
CA LEU A 564 17.99 -19.98 1.28
C LEU A 564 17.78 -18.49 1.09
N LYS A 565 16.62 -17.98 1.49
CA LYS A 565 16.32 -16.54 1.40
C LYS A 565 15.60 -16.06 2.66
N TYR A 566 16.16 -15.04 3.29
CA TYR A 566 15.54 -14.24 4.33
C TYR A 566 15.50 -12.78 3.85
N ASP A 567 14.31 -12.18 3.79
CA ASP A 567 14.14 -10.87 3.17
C ASP A 567 13.06 -10.07 3.90
N THR A 568 13.50 -9.07 4.63
CA THR A 568 12.65 -8.13 5.36
C THR A 568 12.82 -6.69 4.89
N LEU A 569 13.45 -6.46 3.71
CA LEU A 569 13.53 -5.12 3.13
C LEU A 569 12.13 -4.55 2.90
N ASP A 570 11.95 -3.28 3.21
CA ASP A 570 10.69 -2.55 3.03
C ASP A 570 10.39 -2.23 1.56
N ASP A 571 11.42 -2.00 0.75
CA ASP A 571 11.37 -1.84 -0.70
C ASP A 571 12.51 -2.59 -1.38
N ILE A 572 12.35 -2.95 -2.67
CA ILE A 572 13.38 -3.65 -3.44
C ILE A 572 14.29 -2.68 -4.22
N PHE A 573 13.77 -1.51 -4.62
CA PHE A 573 14.49 -0.54 -5.46
C PHE A 573 15.15 0.55 -4.63
N PHE A 574 14.43 1.05 -3.61
CA PHE A 574 14.90 2.10 -2.69
C PHE A 574 14.73 1.66 -1.23
N PRO A 575 15.44 0.62 -0.79
CA PRO A 575 15.26 0.06 0.55
C PRO A 575 15.72 1.06 1.63
N SER A 576 14.79 1.44 2.51
CA SER A 576 15.07 2.32 3.63
C SER A 576 15.37 1.56 4.92
N SER A 577 14.90 0.33 5.05
CA SER A 577 15.07 -0.48 6.25
C SER A 577 14.96 -1.97 5.94
N GLY A 578 15.34 -2.80 6.91
CA GLY A 578 15.22 -4.26 6.79
C GLY A 578 16.54 -4.96 6.53
N PHE A 579 16.47 -6.25 6.26
CA PHE A 579 17.62 -7.11 6.07
C PHE A 579 17.35 -8.12 4.94
N LEU A 580 18.33 -8.34 4.10
CA LEU A 580 18.36 -9.38 3.07
C LEU A 580 19.50 -10.34 3.34
N PHE A 581 19.19 -11.62 3.36
CA PHE A 581 20.14 -12.71 3.22
C PHE A 581 19.63 -13.65 2.14
N LYS A 582 20.39 -13.84 1.10
CA LYS A 582 20.08 -14.78 0.02
C LYS A 582 21.34 -15.56 -0.31
N THR A 583 21.26 -16.88 -0.22
CA THR A 583 22.35 -17.76 -0.67
C THR A 583 21.77 -18.83 -1.57
N GLY A 584 22.46 -19.10 -2.67
CA GLY A 584 22.10 -20.11 -3.65
C GLY A 584 23.30 -20.99 -3.95
N GLY A 585 23.13 -22.30 -3.82
CA GLY A 585 24.11 -23.30 -4.22
C GLY A 585 23.60 -24.11 -5.41
N GLU A 586 24.45 -24.43 -6.38
CA GLU A 586 24.13 -25.25 -7.53
C GLU A 586 25.25 -26.25 -7.82
N LEU A 587 24.91 -27.53 -7.76
CA LEU A 587 25.81 -28.64 -8.09
C LEU A 587 25.53 -29.11 -9.50
N PHE A 588 26.46 -28.86 -10.42
CA PHE A 588 26.41 -29.33 -11.81
C PHE A 588 26.89 -30.76 -11.87
N LEU A 589 26.00 -31.67 -12.31
CA LEU A 589 26.23 -33.12 -12.32
C LEU A 589 26.74 -33.61 -13.67
N SER A 590 26.28 -33.01 -14.76
CA SER A 590 26.68 -33.40 -16.11
C SER A 590 26.52 -32.26 -17.11
N ALA A 591 27.28 -32.31 -18.20
CA ALA A 591 27.17 -31.44 -19.35
C ALA A 591 27.42 -32.22 -20.65
N THR A 592 26.69 -31.91 -21.71
CA THR A 592 26.73 -32.70 -22.98
C THR A 592 27.91 -32.34 -23.89
N ALA A 593 28.41 -31.13 -23.88
CA ALA A 593 29.49 -30.67 -24.75
C ALA A 593 30.91 -31.04 -24.24
N TYR A 594 31.03 -31.63 -23.09
CA TYR A 594 32.31 -31.91 -22.44
C TYR A 594 32.54 -33.43 -22.29
N ASN A 595 33.47 -34.01 -23.03
CA ASN A 595 33.76 -35.42 -23.00
C ASN A 595 34.23 -35.94 -21.61
N ASN A 596 34.90 -35.09 -20.84
CA ASN A 596 35.36 -35.36 -19.49
C ASN A 596 34.84 -34.29 -18.53
N PHE A 597 33.52 -34.27 -18.32
CA PHE A 597 32.90 -33.32 -17.41
C PHE A 597 33.18 -33.68 -15.96
N ASN A 598 33.90 -32.83 -15.25
CA ASN A 598 34.05 -32.95 -13.81
C ASN A 598 32.92 -32.15 -13.13
N GLN A 599 32.28 -32.76 -12.16
CA GLN A 599 31.26 -32.11 -11.34
C GLN A 599 31.86 -30.94 -10.59
N PHE A 600 31.09 -29.86 -10.50
CA PHE A 600 31.48 -28.68 -9.74
C PHE A 600 30.28 -28.06 -9.04
N PHE A 601 30.58 -27.31 -7.99
CA PHE A 601 29.58 -26.60 -7.18
C PHE A 601 29.81 -25.09 -7.27
N THR A 602 28.74 -24.34 -7.44
CA THR A 602 28.74 -22.87 -7.35
C THR A 602 27.94 -22.42 -6.15
N LEU A 603 28.45 -21.44 -5.44
CA LEU A 603 27.76 -20.77 -4.33
C LEU A 603 27.73 -19.27 -4.61
N ASN A 604 26.57 -18.65 -4.46
CA ASN A 604 26.42 -17.20 -4.50
C ASN A 604 25.64 -16.75 -3.25
N THR A 605 26.16 -15.75 -2.55
CA THR A 605 25.56 -15.21 -1.33
C THR A 605 25.47 -13.70 -1.42
N ASN A 606 24.29 -13.15 -1.12
CA ASN A 606 24.04 -11.71 -1.05
C ASN A 606 23.45 -11.38 0.34
N ILE A 607 24.09 -10.44 1.02
CA ILE A 607 23.70 -9.92 2.34
C ILE A 607 23.58 -8.41 2.23
N ALA A 608 22.47 -7.84 2.70
CA ALA A 608 22.29 -6.40 2.74
C ALA A 608 21.47 -5.97 3.95
N LYS A 609 21.77 -4.79 4.50
CA LYS A 609 21.07 -4.19 5.63
C LYS A 609 20.77 -2.73 5.33
N GLY A 610 19.47 -2.39 5.39
CA GLY A 610 18.99 -1.02 5.33
C GLY A 610 18.94 -0.37 6.71
N PHE A 611 19.37 0.88 6.79
CA PHE A 611 19.37 1.72 7.99
C PHE A 611 18.68 3.03 7.68
N LYS A 612 17.56 3.28 8.33
CA LYS A 612 16.85 4.56 8.24
C LYS A 612 17.51 5.58 9.16
N ILE A 613 18.24 6.54 8.59
CA ILE A 613 18.98 7.56 9.35
C ILE A 613 18.05 8.71 9.75
N SER A 614 17.17 9.13 8.84
CA SER A 614 16.13 10.13 9.11
C SER A 614 14.84 9.77 8.35
N ARG A 615 13.85 10.66 8.34
CA ARG A 615 12.62 10.45 7.54
C ARG A 615 12.94 10.28 6.05
N ASN A 616 13.90 11.02 5.55
CA ASN A 616 14.19 11.16 4.13
C ASN A 616 15.57 10.60 3.72
N LEU A 617 16.38 10.14 4.68
CA LEU A 617 17.73 9.66 4.42
C LEU A 617 17.88 8.22 4.90
N SER A 618 18.29 7.34 4.01
CA SER A 618 18.59 5.95 4.29
C SER A 618 19.96 5.52 3.76
N LEU A 619 20.48 4.46 4.36
CA LEU A 619 21.76 3.86 4.05
C LEU A 619 21.55 2.36 3.84
N LEU A 620 22.04 1.82 2.73
CA LEU A 620 22.12 0.38 2.49
C LEU A 620 23.57 -0.06 2.42
N ILE A 621 23.94 -1.04 3.25
CA ILE A 621 25.25 -1.67 3.24
C ILE A 621 25.07 -3.14 2.93
N GLY A 622 25.87 -3.67 2.02
CA GLY A 622 25.78 -5.07 1.65
C GLY A 622 27.08 -5.67 1.17
N THR A 623 27.09 -6.98 1.08
CA THR A 623 28.17 -7.73 0.45
C THR A 623 27.58 -8.86 -0.41
N GLU A 624 28.22 -9.11 -1.54
CA GLU A 624 27.90 -10.22 -2.41
C GLU A 624 29.16 -11.01 -2.68
N ALA A 625 29.08 -12.32 -2.56
CA ALA A 625 30.24 -13.20 -2.74
C ALA A 625 29.86 -14.43 -3.55
N GLY A 626 30.74 -14.84 -4.44
CA GLY A 626 30.58 -16.04 -5.25
C GLY A 626 31.81 -16.94 -5.18
N LEU A 627 31.57 -18.22 -5.18
CA LEU A 627 32.61 -19.24 -5.11
C LEU A 627 32.25 -20.42 -6.01
N ARG A 628 33.19 -20.88 -6.80
CA ARG A 628 33.10 -22.12 -7.56
C ARG A 628 34.11 -23.11 -7.04
N ILE A 629 33.65 -24.31 -6.67
CA ILE A 629 34.47 -25.42 -6.14
C ILE A 629 34.43 -26.57 -7.14
N GLY A 630 35.56 -27.09 -7.49
CA GLY A 630 35.73 -28.17 -8.46
C GLY A 630 36.51 -27.66 -9.68
N ASP A 631 37.27 -28.57 -10.25
CA ASP A 631 38.14 -28.28 -11.39
C ASP A 631 37.46 -28.75 -12.68
N ASN A 632 37.05 -27.80 -13.49
CA ASN A 632 36.52 -28.05 -14.84
C ASN A 632 36.77 -26.86 -15.78
N ASN A 633 36.62 -27.08 -17.08
CA ASN A 633 36.94 -26.13 -18.15
C ASN A 633 35.70 -25.37 -18.68
N VAL A 634 34.62 -25.29 -17.91
CA VAL A 634 33.37 -24.59 -18.33
C VAL A 634 33.48 -23.09 -17.97
N SER A 635 34.14 -22.29 -18.79
CA SER A 635 34.32 -20.84 -18.56
C SER A 635 32.99 -20.06 -18.65
N SER A 636 32.05 -20.52 -19.49
CA SER A 636 30.73 -19.90 -19.66
C SER A 636 29.89 -19.85 -18.36
N LEU A 637 30.24 -20.62 -17.36
CA LEU A 637 29.63 -20.62 -16.01
C LEU A 637 30.50 -19.95 -14.93
N ASN A 638 31.56 -19.25 -15.28
CA ASN A 638 32.25 -18.34 -14.37
C ASN A 638 31.38 -17.16 -13.99
N PHE A 639 31.66 -16.51 -12.86
CA PHE A 639 30.96 -15.28 -12.51
C PHE A 639 31.41 -14.16 -13.44
N GLY A 640 30.42 -13.52 -14.08
CA GLY A 640 30.64 -12.39 -14.97
C GLY A 640 30.17 -11.10 -14.32
N LEU A 641 31.07 -10.11 -14.16
CA LEU A 641 30.78 -8.87 -13.48
C LEU A 641 30.94 -7.67 -14.42
N GLY A 642 30.13 -6.66 -14.16
CA GLY A 642 30.16 -5.38 -14.89
C GLY A 642 28.77 -4.95 -15.34
N GLY A 643 28.64 -3.67 -15.70
CA GLY A 643 27.36 -3.06 -16.04
C GLY A 643 26.41 -2.95 -14.86
N TYR A 644 25.26 -2.37 -15.10
CA TYR A 644 24.19 -2.32 -14.12
C TYR A 644 22.90 -2.74 -14.81
N SER A 645 22.35 -3.88 -14.41
CA SER A 645 21.13 -4.42 -14.97
C SER A 645 20.61 -5.56 -14.07
N TYR A 646 19.47 -6.12 -14.42
CA TYR A 646 18.90 -7.30 -13.76
C TYR A 646 19.75 -8.57 -14.07
N ASN A 647 19.63 -9.59 -13.22
CA ASN A 647 20.33 -10.87 -13.44
C ASN A 647 19.71 -11.62 -14.63
N HIS A 648 20.33 -11.49 -15.81
CA HIS A 648 19.88 -12.12 -17.05
C HIS A 648 20.20 -13.62 -17.10
N ILE A 649 21.39 -13.95 -16.62
CA ILE A 649 21.85 -15.34 -16.43
C ILE A 649 22.32 -15.51 -14.99
N ASN A 650 22.37 -16.74 -14.50
CA ASN A 650 22.60 -17.05 -13.09
C ASN A 650 23.98 -16.66 -12.55
N ASN A 651 24.97 -16.46 -13.39
CA ASN A 651 26.35 -16.09 -13.04
C ASN A 651 26.67 -14.60 -13.28
N TYR A 652 25.70 -13.79 -13.68
CA TYR A 652 25.88 -12.35 -13.84
C TYR A 652 25.76 -11.60 -12.52
N ILE A 653 26.69 -10.68 -12.27
CA ILE A 653 26.77 -9.82 -11.09
C ILE A 653 26.98 -8.37 -11.56
N ASN A 654 26.09 -7.47 -11.19
CA ASN A 654 26.22 -6.06 -11.54
C ASN A 654 27.40 -5.37 -10.85
N MET A 655 28.01 -4.40 -11.53
CA MET A 655 29.06 -3.56 -10.99
C MET A 655 29.14 -2.21 -11.71
N PHE A 656 29.10 -1.11 -10.95
CA PHE A 656 29.25 0.24 -11.51
C PHE A 656 30.66 0.49 -12.01
N GLY A 657 30.79 1.38 -12.99
CA GLY A 657 32.08 1.78 -13.55
C GLY A 657 32.76 0.73 -14.43
N TYR A 658 32.05 -0.33 -14.77
CA TYR A 658 32.52 -1.38 -15.68
C TYR A 658 31.43 -1.70 -16.70
N ASP A 659 31.86 -2.07 -17.91
CA ASP A 659 30.93 -2.50 -18.92
C ASP A 659 30.38 -3.90 -18.63
N PHE A 660 29.28 -4.28 -19.26
CA PHE A 660 28.62 -5.56 -19.08
C PHE A 660 29.57 -6.72 -19.37
N PHE A 661 29.73 -7.67 -18.44
CA PHE A 661 30.67 -8.78 -18.48
C PHE A 661 32.14 -8.38 -18.69
N ALA A 662 32.56 -7.22 -18.18
CA ALA A 662 33.96 -6.76 -18.33
C ALA A 662 34.94 -7.59 -17.50
N LEU A 663 34.52 -8.19 -16.42
CA LEU A 663 35.35 -9.03 -15.53
C LEU A 663 34.72 -10.42 -15.42
N SER A 664 35.60 -11.47 -15.37
CA SER A 664 35.16 -12.84 -15.23
C SER A 664 36.15 -13.67 -14.44
N ASP A 665 35.69 -14.45 -13.46
CA ASP A 665 36.53 -15.44 -12.81
C ASP A 665 35.66 -16.43 -11.95
N LYS A 666 36.29 -17.38 -11.27
CA LYS A 666 35.64 -18.46 -10.49
C LYS A 666 35.21 -18.03 -9.10
N SER A 667 35.76 -16.97 -8.56
CA SER A 667 35.40 -16.46 -7.23
C SER A 667 35.48 -14.94 -7.15
N PHE A 668 34.61 -14.34 -6.36
CA PHE A 668 34.60 -12.90 -6.11
C PHE A 668 34.03 -12.56 -4.74
N ILE A 669 34.37 -11.38 -4.24
CA ILE A 669 33.68 -10.71 -3.14
C ILE A 669 33.51 -9.24 -3.48
N LYS A 670 32.30 -8.73 -3.32
CA LYS A 670 31.91 -7.35 -3.65
C LYS A 670 31.22 -6.71 -2.44
N ALA A 671 31.73 -5.58 -1.99
CA ALA A 671 31.05 -4.72 -1.03
C ALA A 671 30.19 -3.69 -1.74
N ASN A 672 29.02 -3.42 -1.23
CA ASN A 672 28.05 -2.46 -1.76
C ASN A 672 27.72 -1.43 -0.69
N PHE A 673 27.69 -0.17 -1.08
CA PHE A 673 27.30 0.94 -0.24
C PHE A 673 26.37 1.87 -1.02
N SER A 674 25.23 2.24 -0.44
CA SER A 674 24.27 3.13 -1.08
C SER A 674 23.69 4.10 -0.07
N VAL A 675 23.71 5.38 -0.41
CA VAL A 675 22.99 6.43 0.31
C VAL A 675 21.82 6.87 -0.57
N ASP A 676 20.62 6.88 0.00
CA ASP A 676 19.40 7.32 -0.66
C ASP A 676 18.79 8.49 0.11
N TYR A 677 18.53 9.59 -0.60
CA TYR A 677 17.86 10.78 -0.09
C TYR A 677 16.57 11.06 -0.84
N GLU A 678 15.42 10.75 -0.21
CA GLU A 678 14.09 11.08 -0.70
C GLU A 678 13.82 12.59 -0.46
N PHE A 679 14.26 13.44 -1.40
CA PHE A 679 14.13 14.90 -1.26
C PHE A 679 12.70 15.41 -1.48
N SER A 680 11.87 14.64 -2.15
CA SER A 680 10.43 14.83 -2.30
C SER A 680 9.78 13.45 -2.38
N LYS A 681 8.49 13.34 -2.10
CA LYS A 681 7.78 12.06 -2.10
C LYS A 681 8.00 11.30 -3.40
N ARG A 682 8.53 10.07 -3.34
CA ARG A 682 8.90 9.19 -4.46
C ARG A 682 10.06 9.68 -5.34
N HIS A 683 10.72 10.78 -4.98
CA HIS A 683 11.86 11.31 -5.72
C HIS A 683 13.15 11.12 -4.92
N HIS A 684 14.07 10.38 -5.48
CA HIS A 684 15.27 9.92 -4.82
C HIS A 684 16.52 10.49 -5.49
N PHE A 685 17.49 10.91 -4.69
CA PHE A 685 18.86 11.14 -5.10
C PHE A 685 19.73 10.07 -4.46
N VAL A 686 20.47 9.31 -5.28
CA VAL A 686 21.25 8.17 -4.81
C VAL A 686 22.73 8.33 -5.07
N ILE A 687 23.55 7.91 -4.10
CA ILE A 687 25.01 7.77 -4.23
C ILE A 687 25.35 6.31 -3.95
N LEU A 688 26.09 5.70 -4.85
CA LEU A 688 26.38 4.27 -4.84
C LEU A 688 27.89 4.03 -5.00
N MET A 689 28.38 3.00 -4.31
CA MET A 689 29.76 2.55 -4.39
C MET A 689 29.80 1.02 -4.36
N ASN A 690 30.62 0.45 -5.24
CA ASN A 690 30.99 -0.95 -5.21
C ASN A 690 32.51 -1.10 -5.08
N SER A 691 32.96 -2.08 -4.32
CA SER A 691 34.38 -2.46 -4.22
C SER A 691 34.48 -3.98 -4.35
N LEU A 692 35.38 -4.44 -5.22
CA LEU A 692 35.43 -5.85 -5.65
C LEU A 692 36.86 -6.40 -5.64
N ASN A 693 36.97 -7.63 -5.12
CA ASN A 693 38.07 -8.55 -5.42
C ASN A 693 37.51 -9.77 -6.18
N ILE A 694 38.22 -10.13 -7.26
CA ILE A 694 37.86 -11.24 -8.14
C ILE A 694 39.12 -12.04 -8.49
N GLY A 695 39.00 -13.34 -8.67
CA GLY A 695 40.08 -14.24 -9.00
C GLY A 695 39.71 -15.71 -9.00
N ASN A 696 40.62 -16.57 -9.35
CA ASN A 696 40.37 -18.01 -9.47
C ASN A 696 40.02 -18.64 -8.11
N ASN A 697 40.73 -18.30 -7.03
CA ASN A 697 40.50 -18.87 -5.68
C ASN A 697 40.79 -17.85 -4.57
N ILE A 698 40.16 -16.67 -4.63
CA ILE A 698 40.47 -15.57 -3.71
C ILE A 698 40.27 -15.94 -2.23
N PHE A 699 39.37 -16.88 -1.92
CA PHE A 699 39.11 -17.30 -0.55
C PHE A 699 40.20 -18.23 -0.03
N GLY A 700 40.73 -19.15 -0.87
CA GLY A 700 41.84 -20.02 -0.50
C GLY A 700 43.17 -19.27 -0.42
N ASP A 701 43.38 -18.30 -1.29
CA ASP A 701 44.64 -17.52 -1.35
C ASP A 701 44.67 -16.35 -0.36
N GLY A 702 43.57 -16.11 0.39
CA GLY A 702 43.41 -15.00 1.33
C GLY A 702 43.22 -13.63 0.66
N ASN A 703 43.16 -13.55 -0.66
CA ASN A 703 43.04 -12.30 -1.44
C ASN A 703 41.64 -11.61 -1.24
N TRP A 704 40.68 -12.29 -0.67
CA TRP A 704 39.37 -11.68 -0.36
C TRP A 704 39.42 -10.58 0.70
N LEU A 705 40.48 -10.58 1.56
CA LEU A 705 40.77 -9.53 2.56
C LEU A 705 41.75 -8.45 2.05
N SER A 706 42.24 -8.60 0.86
CA SER A 706 43.16 -7.60 0.28
C SER A 706 42.42 -6.29 -0.05
N ILE A 707 43.15 -5.19 -0.25
CA ILE A 707 42.61 -3.92 -0.75
C ILE A 707 41.89 -4.21 -2.05
N PRO A 708 40.61 -3.76 -2.21
CA PRO A 708 39.84 -4.00 -3.43
C PRO A 708 40.57 -3.44 -4.67
N LYS A 709 40.65 -4.28 -5.70
CA LYS A 709 41.35 -3.92 -6.97
C LYS A 709 40.44 -3.18 -7.95
N HIS A 710 39.14 -3.34 -7.77
CA HIS A 710 38.13 -2.78 -8.66
C HIS A 710 37.12 -1.98 -7.86
N ASN A 711 36.99 -0.70 -8.16
CA ASN A 711 36.06 0.20 -7.52
C ASN A 711 35.14 0.83 -8.57
N GLY A 712 33.88 0.94 -8.26
CA GLY A 712 32.88 1.58 -9.10
C GLY A 712 32.00 2.52 -8.27
N TYR A 713 31.71 3.67 -8.83
CA TYR A 713 30.93 4.73 -8.23
C TYR A 713 29.74 5.07 -9.12
N ALA A 714 28.64 5.51 -8.52
CA ALA A 714 27.53 6.08 -9.27
C ALA A 714 26.81 7.15 -8.46
N ILE A 715 26.27 8.13 -9.16
CA ILE A 715 25.31 9.10 -8.64
C ILE A 715 24.10 9.08 -9.55
N GLY A 716 22.91 9.29 -8.99
CA GLY A 716 21.73 9.22 -9.82
C GLY A 716 20.46 9.77 -9.19
N TYR A 717 19.47 9.80 -10.05
CA TYR A 717 18.10 10.15 -9.72
C TYR A 717 17.21 8.93 -9.88
N GLY A 718 16.27 8.76 -8.96
CA GLY A 718 15.22 7.75 -8.99
C GLY A 718 13.83 8.35 -8.80
N LEU A 719 12.84 7.78 -9.48
CA LEU A 719 11.44 8.13 -9.33
C LEU A 719 10.60 6.85 -9.24
N GLU A 720 9.87 6.71 -8.16
CA GLU A 720 8.90 5.61 -8.03
C GLU A 720 7.63 5.90 -8.82
N THR A 721 7.26 4.98 -9.72
CA THR A 721 6.03 5.06 -10.50
C THR A 721 5.19 3.78 -10.36
N ILE A 722 3.94 3.82 -10.82
CA ILE A 722 3.06 2.64 -10.87
C ILE A 722 3.56 1.57 -11.87
N PHE A 723 4.40 1.94 -12.83
CA PHE A 723 4.99 1.03 -13.82
C PHE A 723 6.38 0.55 -13.42
N GLY A 724 6.83 0.87 -12.19
CA GLY A 724 8.16 0.60 -11.66
C GLY A 724 9.04 1.84 -11.57
N PRO A 725 10.29 1.69 -11.14
CA PRO A 725 11.21 2.80 -10.98
C PRO A 725 11.64 3.38 -12.33
N ILE A 726 11.81 4.69 -12.36
CA ILE A 726 12.57 5.40 -13.39
C ILE A 726 13.90 5.77 -12.77
N GLU A 727 15.00 5.32 -13.34
CA GLU A 727 16.32 5.56 -12.80
C GLU A 727 17.25 6.12 -13.88
N LEU A 728 17.99 7.16 -13.52
CA LEU A 728 19.05 7.74 -14.30
C LEU A 728 20.30 7.82 -13.42
N LYS A 729 21.35 7.09 -13.77
CA LYS A 729 22.58 7.01 -12.98
C LYS A 729 23.80 7.26 -13.88
N TYR A 730 24.66 8.18 -13.48
CA TYR A 730 26.02 8.30 -14.05
C TYR A 730 26.97 7.48 -13.21
N HIS A 731 27.74 6.60 -13.84
CA HIS A 731 28.65 5.70 -13.14
C HIS A 731 30.03 5.70 -13.76
N TRP A 732 31.06 5.52 -12.92
CA TRP A 732 32.47 5.54 -13.36
C TRP A 732 33.35 4.65 -12.48
N SER A 733 34.52 4.31 -13.00
CA SER A 733 35.62 3.65 -12.27
C SER A 733 36.94 4.38 -12.56
N PRO A 734 37.65 4.84 -11.54
CA PRO A 734 38.98 5.44 -11.73
C PRO A 734 40.01 4.48 -12.29
N GLU A 735 39.91 3.20 -11.96
CA GLU A 735 40.89 2.18 -12.36
C GLU A 735 40.67 1.69 -13.79
N ASN A 736 39.48 1.81 -14.34
CA ASN A 736 39.16 1.28 -15.67
C ASN A 736 39.01 2.36 -16.75
N ASN A 737 39.15 3.64 -16.40
CA ASN A 737 38.89 4.77 -17.31
C ASN A 737 37.52 4.63 -18.05
N PHE A 738 36.55 4.00 -17.41
CA PHE A 738 35.21 3.79 -17.96
C PHE A 738 34.19 4.64 -17.21
N ASP A 739 33.39 5.34 -17.96
CA ASP A 739 32.23 6.04 -17.47
C ASP A 739 31.05 5.83 -18.39
N GLY A 740 29.85 5.98 -17.84
CA GLY A 740 28.62 5.75 -18.58
C GLY A 740 27.40 6.27 -17.87
N VAL A 741 26.31 6.31 -18.61
CA VAL A 741 24.99 6.64 -18.09
C VAL A 741 24.14 5.39 -18.14
N PHE A 742 23.56 5.02 -17.03
CA PHE A 742 22.57 3.95 -16.93
C PHE A 742 21.17 4.55 -16.90
N VAL A 743 20.28 3.98 -17.71
CA VAL A 743 18.85 4.33 -17.75
C VAL A 743 18.02 3.07 -17.51
N ASN A 744 17.11 3.15 -16.56
CA ASN A 744 16.09 2.12 -16.33
C ASN A 744 14.71 2.75 -16.33
N LEU A 745 13.76 2.16 -17.02
CA LEU A 745 12.36 2.52 -17.00
C LEU A 745 11.54 1.27 -16.71
N GLY A 746 10.82 1.26 -15.60
CA GLY A 746 9.90 0.19 -15.27
C GLY A 746 10.50 -0.93 -14.42
N TYR A 747 9.69 -1.93 -14.16
CA TYR A 747 10.07 -3.10 -13.36
C TYR A 747 11.01 -4.03 -14.12
N TRP A 748 11.87 -4.70 -13.37
CA TRP A 748 12.78 -5.73 -13.87
C TRP A 748 12.08 -7.07 -14.04
N PHE A 749 12.13 -7.71 -15.24
CA PHE A 749 11.53 -9.02 -15.53
C PHE A 749 12.27 -9.85 -16.57
#